data_47eb6b99e480fcecd157ee468198c621
#
_entry.id   47eb6b99e480fcecd157ee468198c621
#
_cell.length_a   1.000
_cell.length_b   1.000
_cell.length_c   1.000
_cell.angle_alpha   90.00
_cell.angle_beta   90.00
_cell.angle_gamma   90.00
#
_symmetry.space_group_name_H-M   'P 1'
#
loop_
_entity.id
_entity.type
_entity.pdbx_description
1 polymer ?
#
loop_
_entity_poly.entity_id
_entity_poly.type
_entity_poly.pdbx_seq_one_letter_code
_entity_poly.pdbx_strand_id
1 'polypeptide(L)'
;MVILALLVSRTDGFTSSGNFTCISTVSEVPDSLVYESYDSLKNSIGKTIVLDKIIMSASYLKETTSPMRIKSIDEHEISMKAFGRTYPELLKRIPGIYATSETGSYGDAKINIRGFKQENISVLLNGIPISGLVSGNMYWNNWLGLADATFSIQVQKGIGASMLSDNSVGGSINIITKTPSEEQKVSGGLFFSPFGADKGGQAKGFVSYNSGLLPKGWGVSAMLSYTGGSGYVEATDVDSWAYIFNVSKKINSENKILLTVLGSPDRHEQRSVRLSKDEVDKYGVRYSKNWGYLNGEKKNLSKNFYHKPYITLNHFYSPDSKIEMTNTLYFTFGDGGGRWSESKGRRIISYQKDGHIDWDSVIEDNKAVTGTEASGSAINILSNYLAGHTHAGIRNNTSYSINDKLKIEGGVHYLYYSTWEKEKIIDLLGGEYWYEDYATNSLAGVAGRNPIKHVGDYIRTRNGKITNNATIYISEAYNSEKWNIRGGLSYMWNSYRRWDTYNYVDDPSSLATGSKSDLVTVSGFSAKGGANYKLTKKSSIYLNAAAYSRIPYSSVFFAQGTNEITSGVKNEKNFLSEAGYRYIFQRGSLELTGYWAYWKNKTIVSNPYTQQDNNDVSFMIQGLDALHYGTELTVTFAPYRWLSFEGNLSVGHWNWKNDVKANIYDQYSGLKIDEINVYSDGLPVGDAPQTQGGITSSFKLRNGIEIYLDWMYNGRLYADFEPTDRINPNDRSYSLKLPDYNLVNLSASWRRSIKNAGKNSNYTLFLNINNLLDERYIERGKDGADHTMATFRGYWGFGINGNIGIRVDL
;
A
#
# COMPACT_ATOMS: atom_id res chain seq x y z
N MET A 1 -10.68 -29.72 13.63
CA MET A 1 -10.84 -31.18 13.43
C MET A 1 -12.25 -31.73 13.63
N VAL A 2 -13.09 -31.14 14.46
CA VAL A 2 -14.45 -31.65 14.73
C VAL A 2 -15.46 -31.32 13.61
N ILE A 3 -15.30 -30.25 12.88
CA ILE A 3 -16.22 -29.84 11.77
C ILE A 3 -15.97 -30.64 10.48
N LEU A 4 -14.76 -31.12 10.23
CA LEU A 4 -14.47 -31.97 9.07
C LEU A 4 -14.98 -33.42 9.24
N ALA A 5 -15.11 -33.89 10.46
CA ALA A 5 -15.62 -35.24 10.77
C ALA A 5 -17.14 -35.38 10.62
N LEU A 6 -17.90 -34.27 10.67
CA LEU A 6 -19.36 -34.28 10.50
C LEU A 6 -19.85 -34.30 9.05
N LEU A 7 -18.99 -34.10 8.09
CA LEU A 7 -19.32 -34.15 6.65
C LEU A 7 -19.05 -35.56 6.02
N VAL A 8 -18.41 -36.47 6.71
CA VAL A 8 -18.07 -37.82 6.21
C VAL A 8 -18.97 -38.93 6.74
N SER A 9 -19.83 -38.70 7.72
CA SER A 9 -20.59 -39.75 8.45
C SER A 9 -22.07 -39.86 8.08
N ARG A 10 -22.49 -39.53 6.88
CA ARG A 10 -23.85 -39.87 6.38
C ARG A 10 -23.84 -40.21 4.89
N THR A 11 -23.37 -41.44 4.60
CA THR A 11 -23.76 -42.17 3.38
C THR A 11 -23.85 -43.63 3.72
N ASP A 12 -24.93 -44.04 4.36
CA ASP A 12 -25.39 -45.41 4.34
C ASP A 12 -26.70 -45.49 3.57
N GLY A 13 -26.68 -46.39 2.58
CA GLY A 13 -27.89 -47.05 2.08
C GLY A 13 -28.40 -46.52 0.72
N PHE A 14 -27.88 -47.09 -0.36
CA PHE A 14 -28.74 -47.53 -1.46
C PHE A 14 -27.94 -48.54 -2.34
N THR A 15 -28.24 -49.80 -2.21
CA THR A 15 -27.86 -50.87 -3.11
C THR A 15 -28.81 -50.86 -4.32
N SER A 16 -28.31 -50.71 -5.52
CA SER A 16 -28.95 -51.27 -6.71
C SER A 16 -27.90 -51.61 -7.76
N SER A 17 -27.90 -52.89 -8.10
CA SER A 17 -27.11 -53.52 -9.13
C SER A 17 -27.38 -52.91 -10.55
N GLY A 18 -26.36 -52.44 -11.19
CA GLY A 18 -26.39 -52.05 -12.59
C GLY A 18 -25.03 -52.29 -13.25
N ASN A 19 -25.02 -53.21 -14.21
CA ASN A 19 -23.86 -53.64 -14.98
C ASN A 19 -23.11 -52.46 -15.61
N PHE A 20 -21.86 -52.26 -15.29
CA PHE A 20 -20.96 -51.37 -16.02
C PHE A 20 -20.17 -52.16 -17.06
N THR A 21 -20.53 -52.00 -18.31
CA THR A 21 -19.70 -52.39 -19.45
C THR A 21 -18.57 -51.38 -19.62
N CYS A 22 -17.35 -51.87 -19.45
CA CYS A 22 -16.13 -51.09 -19.67
C CYS A 22 -15.93 -50.92 -21.17
N ILE A 23 -16.13 -49.71 -21.70
CA ILE A 23 -15.72 -49.33 -23.06
C ILE A 23 -14.40 -48.53 -22.94
N SER A 24 -13.33 -49.23 -23.23
CA SER A 24 -12.01 -48.65 -23.45
C SER A 24 -11.92 -48.14 -24.89
N THR A 25 -12.17 -46.85 -25.11
CA THR A 25 -11.62 -46.12 -26.25
C THR A 25 -11.08 -44.80 -25.76
N VAL A 26 -9.77 -44.78 -25.52
CA VAL A 26 -9.00 -43.55 -25.42
C VAL A 26 -8.87 -42.99 -26.83
N SER A 27 -9.75 -42.08 -27.23
CA SER A 27 -9.52 -41.24 -28.39
C SER A 27 -8.51 -40.17 -27.98
N GLU A 28 -7.36 -40.15 -28.62
CA GLU A 28 -6.38 -39.06 -28.53
C GLU A 28 -7.11 -37.75 -28.92
N VAL A 29 -7.19 -36.83 -27.95
CA VAL A 29 -7.71 -35.49 -28.19
C VAL A 29 -6.62 -34.73 -28.97
N PRO A 30 -6.93 -34.14 -30.14
CA PRO A 30 -5.94 -33.42 -30.94
C PRO A 30 -5.30 -32.29 -30.11
N ASP A 31 -4.00 -32.12 -30.24
CA ASP A 31 -3.18 -31.10 -29.53
C ASP A 31 -3.70 -29.65 -29.65
N SER A 32 -4.45 -29.34 -30.71
CA SER A 32 -5.12 -28.06 -30.93
C SER A 32 -6.24 -27.73 -29.90
N LEU A 33 -6.97 -28.76 -29.41
CA LEU A 33 -8.06 -28.58 -28.45
C LEU A 33 -7.57 -28.40 -27.02
N VAL A 34 -6.37 -28.84 -26.69
CA VAL A 34 -5.74 -28.61 -25.37
C VAL A 34 -5.18 -27.19 -25.29
N TYR A 35 -4.70 -26.65 -26.39
CA TYR A 35 -4.25 -25.25 -26.48
C TYR A 35 -5.42 -24.26 -26.37
N GLU A 36 -6.54 -24.55 -27.03
CA GLU A 36 -7.78 -23.76 -26.91
C GLU A 36 -8.38 -23.81 -25.50
N SER A 37 -8.17 -24.89 -24.72
CA SER A 37 -8.73 -24.97 -23.37
C SER A 37 -7.97 -24.16 -22.32
N TYR A 38 -6.66 -23.98 -22.47
CA TYR A 38 -5.86 -23.13 -21.56
C TYR A 38 -6.05 -21.64 -21.88
N ASP A 39 -6.09 -21.28 -23.15
CA ASP A 39 -6.48 -19.94 -23.61
C ASP A 39 -7.99 -19.71 -23.47
N SER A 40 -8.85 -20.72 -23.54
CA SER A 40 -10.29 -20.55 -23.30
C SER A 40 -10.63 -20.46 -21.80
N LEU A 41 -9.87 -21.06 -20.89
CA LEU A 41 -9.98 -20.78 -19.46
C LEU A 41 -9.50 -19.35 -19.13
N LYS A 42 -8.44 -18.90 -19.77
CA LYS A 42 -7.96 -17.52 -19.70
C LYS A 42 -8.92 -16.56 -20.46
N ASN A 43 -9.50 -17.00 -21.56
CA ASN A 43 -10.46 -16.25 -22.36
C ASN A 43 -11.91 -16.34 -21.85
N SER A 44 -12.28 -17.30 -21.01
CA SER A 44 -13.58 -17.30 -20.33
C SER A 44 -13.60 -16.30 -19.17
N ILE A 45 -12.47 -16.09 -18.51
CA ILE A 45 -12.23 -14.92 -17.64
C ILE A 45 -12.28 -13.65 -18.51
N GLY A 46 -11.79 -13.70 -19.75
CA GLY A 46 -11.82 -12.60 -20.71
C GLY A 46 -13.19 -12.31 -21.35
N LYS A 47 -14.13 -13.27 -21.39
CA LYS A 47 -15.47 -13.01 -21.97
C LYS A 47 -16.39 -12.18 -21.11
N THR A 48 -16.19 -12.15 -19.80
CA THR A 48 -16.89 -11.19 -18.91
C THR A 48 -16.35 -9.76 -19.07
N ILE A 49 -15.23 -9.58 -19.76
CA ILE A 49 -14.54 -8.30 -20.01
C ILE A 49 -15.04 -7.59 -21.28
N VAL A 50 -15.98 -8.14 -22.03
CA VAL A 50 -16.41 -7.58 -23.33
C VAL A 50 -17.19 -6.27 -23.20
N LEU A 51 -17.48 -5.85 -21.94
CA LEU A 51 -18.23 -4.67 -21.69
C LEU A 51 -17.45 -3.42 -21.74
N ASP A 52 -16.97 -2.84 -22.47
CA ASP A 52 -16.16 -1.63 -22.55
C ASP A 52 -14.66 -1.90 -22.53
N LYS A 53 -14.22 -2.60 -23.58
CA LYS A 53 -12.79 -2.62 -23.94
C LYS A 53 -12.13 -1.24 -23.83
N ILE A 54 -12.89 -0.15 -23.98
CA ILE A 54 -12.39 1.23 -23.93
C ILE A 54 -12.14 1.72 -22.51
N ILE A 55 -13.06 1.47 -21.55
CA ILE A 55 -12.84 1.96 -20.14
C ILE A 55 -11.67 1.25 -19.51
N MET A 56 -11.49 -0.03 -19.78
CA MET A 56 -10.41 -0.83 -19.21
C MET A 56 -9.09 -0.64 -19.96
N SER A 57 -9.10 -0.34 -21.26
CA SER A 57 -7.86 -0.25 -22.05
C SER A 57 -6.98 0.93 -21.66
N ALA A 58 -7.54 2.03 -21.16
CA ALA A 58 -6.78 3.21 -20.79
C ALA A 58 -5.98 3.05 -19.48
N SER A 59 -6.43 2.19 -18.56
CA SER A 59 -5.77 1.91 -17.29
C SER A 59 -5.35 0.46 -17.11
N TYR A 60 -5.86 -0.47 -17.93
CA TYR A 60 -5.58 -1.88 -17.85
C TYR A 60 -4.52 -2.30 -18.86
N LEU A 61 -3.40 -2.83 -18.38
CA LEU A 61 -2.34 -3.35 -19.24
C LEU A 61 -2.56 -4.85 -19.52
N LYS A 62 -2.56 -5.23 -20.79
CA LYS A 62 -2.71 -6.63 -21.17
C LYS A 62 -1.40 -7.38 -20.96
N GLU A 63 -1.41 -8.43 -20.15
CA GLU A 63 -0.27 -9.29 -19.86
C GLU A 63 0.36 -9.90 -21.12
N THR A 64 -0.45 -10.19 -22.14
CA THR A 64 -0.04 -10.90 -23.35
C THR A 64 0.68 -10.05 -24.39
N THR A 65 0.56 -8.72 -24.33
CA THR A 65 1.10 -7.80 -25.36
C THR A 65 2.24 -6.94 -24.85
N SER A 66 2.56 -7.00 -23.56
CA SER A 66 3.67 -6.24 -22.98
C SER A 66 4.95 -7.08 -22.90
N PRO A 67 6.11 -6.56 -23.35
CA PRO A 67 7.41 -7.17 -23.06
C PRO A 67 7.74 -7.12 -21.56
N MET A 68 7.05 -6.24 -20.80
CA MET A 68 7.23 -6.05 -19.38
C MET A 68 6.19 -6.88 -18.60
N ARG A 69 6.61 -7.43 -17.49
CA ARG A 69 5.82 -8.36 -16.69
C ARG A 69 4.72 -7.66 -15.90
N ILE A 70 3.49 -8.13 -16.05
CA ILE A 70 2.34 -7.72 -15.25
C ILE A 70 1.79 -8.97 -14.58
N LYS A 71 1.62 -8.96 -13.27
CA LYS A 71 0.85 -9.97 -12.53
C LYS A 71 -0.47 -9.33 -12.11
N SER A 72 -1.58 -9.99 -12.46
CA SER A 72 -2.91 -9.53 -12.09
C SER A 72 -3.52 -10.46 -11.04
N ILE A 73 -4.18 -9.87 -10.04
CA ILE A 73 -5.11 -10.56 -9.14
C ILE A 73 -6.51 -10.20 -9.61
N ASP A 74 -7.32 -11.18 -9.87
CA ASP A 74 -8.69 -11.00 -10.40
C ASP A 74 -9.73 -10.79 -9.28
N GLU A 75 -10.95 -10.40 -9.70
CA GLU A 75 -12.08 -10.18 -8.80
C GLU A 75 -12.43 -11.39 -7.95
N HIS A 76 -12.33 -12.61 -8.50
CA HIS A 76 -12.67 -13.83 -7.77
C HIS A 76 -11.72 -14.04 -6.58
N GLU A 77 -10.43 -13.94 -6.82
CA GLU A 77 -9.42 -14.07 -5.77
C GLU A 77 -9.50 -12.94 -4.73
N ILE A 78 -9.73 -11.69 -5.19
CA ILE A 78 -9.93 -10.55 -4.28
C ILE A 78 -11.14 -10.82 -3.38
N SER A 79 -12.27 -11.24 -3.93
CA SER A 79 -13.49 -11.49 -3.16
C SER A 79 -13.36 -12.63 -2.15
N MET A 80 -12.51 -13.62 -2.44
CA MET A 80 -12.23 -14.73 -1.51
C MET A 80 -11.36 -14.31 -0.32
N LYS A 81 -10.39 -13.42 -0.53
CA LYS A 81 -9.30 -13.19 0.43
C LYS A 81 -9.32 -11.81 1.08
N ALA A 82 -10.17 -10.87 0.63
CA ALA A 82 -10.06 -9.46 1.04
C ALA A 82 -10.58 -9.13 2.45
N PHE A 83 -11.44 -9.99 3.05
CA PHE A 83 -11.90 -9.70 4.40
C PHE A 83 -10.79 -9.85 5.44
N GLY A 84 -10.64 -8.83 6.30
CA GLY A 84 -9.61 -8.79 7.32
C GLY A 84 -8.19 -8.59 6.79
N ARG A 85 -8.04 -8.23 5.49
CA ARG A 85 -6.75 -7.96 4.85
C ARG A 85 -6.74 -6.61 4.13
N THR A 86 -5.60 -5.95 4.16
CA THR A 86 -5.33 -4.76 3.36
C THR A 86 -4.93 -5.14 1.93
N TYR A 87 -4.93 -4.19 1.00
CA TYR A 87 -4.45 -4.44 -0.37
C TYR A 87 -3.02 -5.02 -0.43
N PRO A 88 -2.03 -4.49 0.32
CA PRO A 88 -0.70 -5.10 0.36
C PRO A 88 -0.68 -6.57 0.74
N GLU A 89 -1.53 -6.98 1.69
CA GLU A 89 -1.58 -8.37 2.14
C GLU A 89 -2.14 -9.32 1.09
N LEU A 90 -2.99 -8.86 0.17
CA LEU A 90 -3.43 -9.65 -0.98
C LEU A 90 -2.29 -9.96 -1.96
N LEU A 91 -1.22 -9.16 -1.93
CA LEU A 91 -0.08 -9.27 -2.84
C LEU A 91 1.06 -10.14 -2.27
N LYS A 92 1.02 -10.54 -1.00
CA LYS A 92 2.11 -11.27 -0.29
C LYS A 92 2.63 -12.52 -1.03
N ARG A 93 1.79 -13.19 -1.82
CA ARG A 93 2.18 -14.41 -2.55
C ARG A 93 2.94 -14.15 -3.86
N ILE A 94 3.00 -12.90 -4.33
CA ILE A 94 3.76 -12.56 -5.55
C ILE A 94 5.24 -12.50 -5.18
N PRO A 95 6.13 -13.27 -5.84
CA PRO A 95 7.55 -13.31 -5.50
C PRO A 95 8.17 -11.92 -5.60
N GLY A 96 9.05 -11.58 -4.64
CA GLY A 96 9.69 -10.28 -4.55
C GLY A 96 8.79 -9.17 -3.96
N ILE A 97 7.57 -9.50 -3.52
CA ILE A 97 6.69 -8.59 -2.78
C ILE A 97 6.66 -9.00 -1.31
N TYR A 98 6.86 -8.04 -0.44
CA TYR A 98 6.75 -8.21 1.00
C TYR A 98 5.80 -7.16 1.57
N ALA A 99 4.78 -7.61 2.29
CA ALA A 99 3.82 -6.73 2.93
C ALA A 99 3.69 -7.08 4.41
N THR A 100 3.56 -6.06 5.26
CA THR A 100 3.47 -6.16 6.71
C THR A 100 2.25 -5.42 7.24
N SER A 101 1.80 -5.82 8.42
CA SER A 101 0.63 -5.28 9.11
C SER A 101 1.06 -4.64 10.43
N GLU A 102 1.64 -3.43 10.39
CA GLU A 102 2.34 -2.81 11.52
C GLU A 102 1.46 -2.54 12.73
N THR A 103 0.27 -1.99 12.49
CA THR A 103 -0.56 -1.40 13.56
C THR A 103 -1.33 -2.40 14.38
N GLY A 104 -1.32 -3.65 13.98
CA GLY A 104 -2.02 -4.72 14.70
C GLY A 104 -3.53 -4.77 14.50
N SER A 105 -4.06 -3.83 13.74
CA SER A 105 -5.47 -3.73 13.35
C SER A 105 -5.62 -3.89 11.83
N TYR A 106 -6.86 -3.90 11.40
CA TYR A 106 -7.27 -3.68 10.01
C TYR A 106 -7.02 -2.22 9.64
N GLY A 107 -5.83 -1.89 9.22
CA GLY A 107 -5.42 -0.50 9.02
C GLY A 107 -4.16 -0.36 8.18
N ASP A 108 -3.17 0.29 8.74
CA ASP A 108 -1.93 0.57 8.05
C ASP A 108 -1.15 -0.69 7.72
N ALA A 109 -0.74 -0.79 6.48
CA ALA A 109 0.18 -1.79 6.00
C ALA A 109 1.37 -1.11 5.33
N LYS A 110 2.46 -1.84 5.20
CA LYS A 110 3.62 -1.45 4.38
C LYS A 110 3.83 -2.47 3.28
N ILE A 111 4.37 -2.02 2.18
CA ILE A 111 4.73 -2.90 1.07
C ILE A 111 6.13 -2.58 0.56
N ASN A 112 6.87 -3.63 0.26
CA ASN A 112 8.16 -3.56 -0.41
C ASN A 112 8.11 -4.42 -1.67
N ILE A 113 8.75 -3.95 -2.74
CA ILE A 113 8.95 -4.72 -3.98
C ILE A 113 10.46 -4.79 -4.24
N ARG A 114 11.05 -6.00 -4.23
CA ARG A 114 12.49 -6.22 -4.42
C ARG A 114 13.37 -5.36 -3.50
N GLY A 115 12.96 -5.18 -2.23
CA GLY A 115 13.62 -4.34 -1.25
C GLY A 115 13.36 -2.83 -1.37
N PHE A 116 12.68 -2.38 -2.41
CA PHE A 116 12.26 -0.98 -2.50
C PHE A 116 11.02 -0.75 -1.62
N LYS A 117 11.14 0.18 -0.67
CA LYS A 117 10.05 0.55 0.24
C LYS A 117 8.94 1.29 -0.51
N GLN A 118 7.75 1.37 0.08
CA GLN A 118 6.52 1.85 -0.58
C GLN A 118 6.60 3.26 -1.19
N GLU A 119 7.40 4.17 -0.63
CA GLU A 119 7.62 5.52 -1.20
C GLU A 119 8.34 5.49 -2.56
N ASN A 120 8.86 4.34 -2.95
CA ASN A 120 9.51 4.09 -4.23
C ASN A 120 8.66 3.23 -5.17
N ILE A 121 7.39 3.01 -4.83
CA ILE A 121 6.41 2.22 -5.59
C ILE A 121 5.26 3.16 -5.97
N SER A 122 4.93 3.22 -7.25
CA SER A 122 3.77 3.99 -7.71
C SER A 122 2.49 3.20 -7.45
N VAL A 123 1.61 3.75 -6.60
CA VAL A 123 0.28 3.17 -6.37
C VAL A 123 -0.75 4.00 -7.12
N LEU A 124 -1.50 3.32 -7.99
CA LEU A 124 -2.46 3.92 -8.89
C LEU A 124 -3.87 3.40 -8.60
N LEU A 125 -4.85 4.27 -8.70
CA LEU A 125 -6.27 3.93 -8.73
C LEU A 125 -6.83 4.32 -10.10
N ASN A 126 -7.27 3.32 -10.87
CA ASN A 126 -7.70 3.51 -12.27
C ASN A 126 -6.65 4.29 -13.11
N GLY A 127 -5.36 4.02 -12.83
CA GLY A 127 -4.23 4.65 -13.52
C GLY A 127 -3.84 6.04 -13.00
N ILE A 128 -4.45 6.59 -11.95
CA ILE A 128 -4.10 7.89 -11.35
C ILE A 128 -3.35 7.67 -10.05
N PRO A 129 -2.20 8.34 -9.83
CA PRO A 129 -1.42 8.22 -8.60
C PRO A 129 -2.22 8.65 -7.36
N ILE A 130 -2.18 7.83 -6.28
CA ILE A 130 -2.90 8.09 -5.03
C ILE A 130 -1.99 8.19 -3.80
N SER A 131 -0.68 7.95 -3.95
CA SER A 131 0.31 8.17 -2.89
C SER A 131 0.42 9.65 -2.53
N GLY A 132 0.84 9.94 -1.30
CA GLY A 132 1.05 11.32 -0.84
C GLY A 132 2.21 12.00 -1.58
N LEU A 133 1.99 13.18 -2.16
CA LEU A 133 3.00 13.90 -2.94
C LEU A 133 4.01 14.67 -2.07
N VAL A 134 3.84 14.66 -0.76
CA VAL A 134 4.80 15.27 0.17
C VAL A 134 5.99 14.35 0.43
N SER A 135 5.75 13.05 0.62
CA SER A 135 6.77 12.06 1.03
C SER A 135 6.74 10.75 0.24
N GLY A 136 5.78 10.56 -0.66
CA GLY A 136 5.58 9.30 -1.37
C GLY A 136 4.88 8.21 -0.56
N ASN A 137 4.57 8.45 0.70
CA ASN A 137 3.92 7.47 1.56
C ASN A 137 2.50 7.14 1.06
N MET A 138 2.19 5.85 1.15
CA MET A 138 0.84 5.34 0.92
C MET A 138 0.19 5.02 2.27
N TYR A 139 -0.99 5.57 2.51
CA TYR A 139 -1.80 5.31 3.70
C TYR A 139 -2.93 4.37 3.30
N TRP A 140 -2.72 3.07 3.50
CA TRP A 140 -3.63 2.02 3.04
C TRP A 140 -4.97 2.00 3.77
N ASN A 141 -5.00 2.50 5.01
CA ASN A 141 -6.22 2.68 5.79
C ASN A 141 -7.25 3.58 5.09
N ASN A 142 -6.82 4.58 4.32
CA ASN A 142 -7.73 5.44 3.55
C ASN A 142 -8.50 4.70 2.43
N TRP A 143 -8.24 3.43 2.22
CA TRP A 143 -8.77 2.59 1.15
C TRP A 143 -9.37 1.28 1.66
N LEU A 144 -9.62 1.18 2.97
CA LEU A 144 -10.26 0.02 3.59
C LEU A 144 -11.66 -0.20 3.02
N GLY A 145 -12.07 -1.45 2.87
CA GLY A 145 -13.38 -1.81 2.36
C GLY A 145 -13.59 -1.64 0.85
N LEU A 146 -12.73 -0.92 0.14
CA LEU A 146 -12.84 -0.75 -1.31
C LEU A 146 -12.47 -2.01 -2.11
N ALA A 147 -11.92 -3.03 -1.48
CA ALA A 147 -11.62 -4.30 -2.14
C ALA A 147 -12.90 -4.95 -2.75
N ASP A 148 -14.07 -4.75 -2.16
CA ASP A 148 -15.34 -5.25 -2.73
C ASP A 148 -15.74 -4.53 -4.03
N ALA A 149 -15.29 -3.30 -4.20
CA ALA A 149 -15.45 -2.50 -5.41
C ALA A 149 -14.31 -2.69 -6.42
N THR A 150 -13.31 -3.52 -6.10
CA THR A 150 -12.14 -3.74 -6.95
C THR A 150 -12.43 -4.87 -7.95
N PHE A 151 -12.11 -4.59 -9.21
CA PHE A 151 -12.19 -5.56 -10.31
C PHE A 151 -10.88 -6.35 -10.43
N SER A 152 -9.73 -5.65 -10.38
CA SER A 152 -8.42 -6.27 -10.52
C SER A 152 -7.34 -5.43 -9.86
N ILE A 153 -6.27 -6.08 -9.39
CA ILE A 153 -5.04 -5.42 -8.94
C ILE A 153 -3.93 -5.87 -9.87
N GLN A 154 -3.31 -4.94 -10.58
CA GLN A 154 -2.18 -5.20 -11.47
C GLN A 154 -0.89 -4.76 -10.82
N VAL A 155 0.11 -5.63 -10.79
CA VAL A 155 1.43 -5.34 -10.25
C VAL A 155 2.47 -5.48 -11.34
N GLN A 156 3.29 -4.45 -11.49
CA GLN A 156 4.50 -4.43 -12.30
C GLN A 156 5.69 -4.22 -11.37
N LYS A 157 6.64 -5.15 -11.38
CA LYS A 157 7.86 -5.05 -10.59
C LYS A 157 8.97 -4.39 -11.41
N GLY A 158 9.78 -3.54 -10.78
CA GLY A 158 10.92 -2.88 -11.43
C GLY A 158 10.50 -1.94 -12.56
N ILE A 159 10.93 -2.22 -13.78
CA ILE A 159 10.66 -1.38 -14.96
C ILE A 159 9.20 -1.52 -15.38
N GLY A 160 8.36 -0.57 -15.01
CA GLY A 160 6.95 -0.55 -15.42
C GLY A 160 6.78 -0.23 -16.91
N ALA A 161 5.86 -0.95 -17.59
CA ALA A 161 5.48 -0.66 -18.99
C ALA A 161 4.72 0.66 -19.13
N SER A 162 4.07 1.10 -18.04
CA SER A 162 3.31 2.34 -18.06
C SER A 162 4.26 3.54 -18.02
N MET A 163 4.16 4.40 -19.03
CA MET A 163 4.79 5.73 -19.00
C MET A 163 4.07 6.69 -18.05
N LEU A 164 2.92 6.26 -17.55
CA LEU A 164 2.01 7.02 -16.68
C LEU A 164 2.36 6.88 -15.19
N SER A 165 3.15 5.87 -14.82
CA SER A 165 3.65 5.77 -13.45
C SER A 165 4.72 6.82 -13.26
N ASP A 166 4.61 7.61 -12.22
CA ASP A 166 5.71 8.39 -11.70
C ASP A 166 6.96 7.53 -11.68
N ASN A 167 8.13 8.12 -11.88
CA ASN A 167 9.40 7.42 -12.01
C ASN A 167 9.74 6.57 -10.77
N SER A 168 8.94 5.54 -10.50
CA SER A 168 9.13 4.63 -9.37
C SER A 168 10.14 3.55 -9.70
N VAL A 169 11.08 3.33 -8.81
CA VAL A 169 12.18 2.36 -8.98
C VAL A 169 11.71 0.94 -8.68
N GLY A 170 10.85 0.79 -7.66
CA GLY A 170 10.35 -0.50 -7.20
C GLY A 170 9.31 -1.14 -8.13
N GLY A 171 8.61 -0.31 -8.91
CA GLY A 171 7.52 -0.76 -9.77
C GLY A 171 6.21 -0.02 -9.51
N SER A 172 5.11 -0.59 -9.98
CA SER A 172 3.77 0.00 -9.82
C SER A 172 2.71 -1.02 -9.44
N ILE A 173 1.72 -0.55 -8.68
CA ILE A 173 0.50 -1.27 -8.32
C ILE A 173 -0.67 -0.45 -8.84
N ASN A 174 -1.50 -1.03 -9.72
CA ASN A 174 -2.69 -0.37 -10.25
C ASN A 174 -3.95 -1.09 -9.78
N ILE A 175 -4.74 -0.43 -8.97
CA ILE A 175 -6.03 -0.90 -8.47
C ILE A 175 -7.11 -0.44 -9.45
N ILE A 176 -7.85 -1.38 -10.01
CA ILE A 176 -8.88 -1.12 -11.01
C ILE A 176 -10.23 -1.41 -10.38
N THR A 177 -11.09 -0.40 -10.33
CA THR A 177 -12.42 -0.51 -9.73
C THR A 177 -13.44 -1.09 -10.71
N LYS A 178 -14.49 -1.69 -10.18
CA LYS A 178 -15.66 -2.11 -10.94
C LYS A 178 -16.37 -0.89 -11.54
N THR A 179 -16.89 -1.06 -12.74
CA THR A 179 -17.70 -0.06 -13.46
C THR A 179 -19.07 -0.66 -13.81
N PRO A 180 -20.06 0.14 -14.23
CA PRO A 180 -21.35 -0.41 -14.69
C PRO A 180 -21.16 -1.46 -15.78
N SER A 181 -21.81 -2.61 -15.65
CA SER A 181 -21.77 -3.75 -16.59
C SER A 181 -23.07 -3.88 -17.37
N GLU A 182 -23.13 -4.76 -18.40
CA GLU A 182 -24.34 -4.97 -19.22
C GLU A 182 -25.47 -5.67 -18.45
N GLU A 183 -25.09 -6.53 -17.52
CA GLU A 183 -26.03 -7.34 -16.75
C GLU A 183 -26.44 -6.63 -15.48
N GLN A 184 -27.73 -6.60 -15.19
CA GLN A 184 -28.22 -6.18 -13.89
C GLN A 184 -27.80 -7.19 -12.83
N LYS A 185 -27.26 -6.69 -11.72
CA LYS A 185 -26.78 -7.53 -10.61
C LYS A 185 -26.96 -6.83 -9.28
N VAL A 186 -27.43 -7.58 -8.29
CA VAL A 186 -27.40 -7.20 -6.87
C VAL A 186 -26.51 -8.19 -6.14
N SER A 187 -25.60 -7.70 -5.30
CA SER A 187 -24.79 -8.58 -4.48
C SER A 187 -24.75 -8.06 -3.05
N GLY A 188 -24.70 -8.96 -2.09
CA GLY A 188 -24.51 -8.62 -0.68
C GLY A 188 -23.72 -9.70 0.03
N GLY A 189 -23.08 -9.34 1.15
CA GLY A 189 -22.31 -10.32 1.92
C GLY A 189 -22.10 -9.88 3.36
N LEU A 190 -21.91 -10.88 4.20
CA LEU A 190 -21.59 -10.72 5.62
C LEU A 190 -20.38 -11.60 5.94
N PHE A 191 -19.43 -11.06 6.69
CA PHE A 191 -18.22 -11.73 7.10
C PHE A 191 -17.96 -11.48 8.59
N PHE A 192 -17.37 -12.46 9.24
CA PHE A 192 -17.04 -12.38 10.66
C PHE A 192 -15.69 -13.05 10.94
N SER A 193 -14.85 -12.38 11.74
CA SER A 193 -13.62 -12.91 12.31
C SER A 193 -13.74 -12.97 13.84
N PRO A 194 -13.64 -14.16 14.45
CA PRO A 194 -13.67 -14.30 15.90
C PRO A 194 -12.34 -14.01 16.60
N PHE A 195 -11.29 -13.65 15.82
CA PHE A 195 -9.92 -13.52 16.32
C PHE A 195 -9.55 -12.14 16.85
N GLY A 196 -10.51 -11.24 17.10
CA GLY A 196 -10.25 -9.99 17.79
C GLY A 196 -9.62 -10.19 19.18
N ALA A 197 -8.77 -9.28 19.63
CA ALA A 197 -8.13 -9.34 20.94
C ALA A 197 -9.14 -9.13 22.06
N ASP A 198 -10.11 -8.25 21.82
CA ASP A 198 -11.22 -7.99 22.72
C ASP A 198 -12.44 -8.86 22.37
N LYS A 199 -13.40 -8.96 23.28
CA LYS A 199 -14.63 -9.75 23.09
C LYS A 199 -15.43 -9.23 21.89
N GLY A 200 -15.85 -10.12 20.99
CA GLY A 200 -16.77 -9.81 19.89
C GLY A 200 -16.15 -9.93 18.49
N GLY A 201 -14.82 -9.90 18.35
CA GLY A 201 -14.16 -10.03 17.05
C GLY A 201 -14.46 -8.86 16.10
N GLN A 202 -14.37 -9.11 14.79
CA GLN A 202 -14.59 -8.11 13.73
C GLN A 202 -15.64 -8.60 12.74
N ALA A 203 -16.55 -7.72 12.34
CA ALA A 203 -17.59 -8.01 11.36
C ALA A 203 -17.52 -7.04 10.17
N LYS A 204 -17.94 -7.52 8.98
CA LYS A 204 -18.09 -6.71 7.78
C LYS A 204 -19.38 -7.07 7.07
N GLY A 205 -20.08 -6.06 6.55
CA GLY A 205 -21.20 -6.21 5.63
C GLY A 205 -21.03 -5.34 4.41
N PHE A 206 -21.50 -5.80 3.25
CA PHE A 206 -21.58 -4.97 2.05
C PHE A 206 -22.83 -5.25 1.25
N VAL A 207 -23.23 -4.25 0.46
CA VAL A 207 -24.26 -4.36 -0.58
C VAL A 207 -23.77 -3.64 -1.83
N SER A 208 -24.02 -4.22 -3.00
CA SER A 208 -23.70 -3.61 -4.29
C SER A 208 -24.83 -3.81 -5.30
N TYR A 209 -25.00 -2.83 -6.15
CA TYR A 209 -25.98 -2.81 -7.23
C TYR A 209 -25.33 -2.42 -8.56
N ASN A 210 -25.69 -3.09 -9.62
CA ASN A 210 -25.38 -2.75 -11.00
C ASN A 210 -26.66 -2.77 -11.82
N SER A 211 -26.96 -1.68 -12.51
CA SER A 211 -28.21 -1.53 -13.25
C SER A 211 -28.28 -2.35 -14.52
N GLY A 212 -27.15 -2.88 -14.99
CA GLY A 212 -27.04 -3.29 -16.38
C GLY A 212 -27.05 -2.09 -17.33
N LEU A 213 -27.14 -2.37 -18.62
CA LEU A 213 -27.27 -1.35 -19.67
C LEU A 213 -28.71 -0.82 -19.73
N LEU A 214 -28.90 0.42 -19.30
CA LEU A 214 -30.18 1.11 -19.30
C LEU A 214 -30.48 1.76 -20.69
N PRO A 215 -31.75 2.11 -20.98
CA PRO A 215 -32.12 2.82 -22.20
C PRO A 215 -31.28 4.06 -22.46
N LYS A 216 -31.08 4.40 -23.75
CA LYS A 216 -30.26 5.53 -24.19
C LYS A 216 -28.79 5.44 -23.76
N GLY A 217 -28.27 4.25 -23.43
CA GLY A 217 -26.85 4.03 -23.13
C GLY A 217 -26.38 4.50 -21.75
N TRP A 218 -27.27 4.57 -20.75
CA TRP A 218 -26.90 4.81 -19.37
C TRP A 218 -26.51 3.52 -18.65
N GLY A 219 -25.64 3.62 -17.67
CA GLY A 219 -25.33 2.57 -16.71
C GLY A 219 -25.01 3.17 -15.35
N VAL A 220 -25.47 2.52 -14.29
CA VAL A 220 -25.24 2.95 -12.90
C VAL A 220 -24.74 1.76 -12.09
N SER A 221 -23.74 1.98 -11.25
CA SER A 221 -23.38 1.01 -10.22
C SER A 221 -23.05 1.69 -8.91
N ALA A 222 -23.36 1.02 -7.80
CA ALA A 222 -23.08 1.50 -6.45
C ALA A 222 -22.69 0.35 -5.54
N MET A 223 -21.83 0.62 -4.54
CA MET A 223 -21.51 -0.29 -3.46
C MET A 223 -21.35 0.50 -2.17
N LEU A 224 -21.85 -0.07 -1.08
CA LEU A 224 -21.62 0.40 0.29
C LEU A 224 -21.14 -0.77 1.13
N SER A 225 -20.12 -0.56 1.95
CA SER A 225 -19.67 -1.55 2.94
C SER A 225 -19.35 -0.90 4.27
N TYR A 226 -19.46 -1.70 5.33
CA TYR A 226 -19.08 -1.34 6.68
C TYR A 226 -18.25 -2.45 7.31
N THR A 227 -17.17 -2.07 8.00
CA THR A 227 -16.30 -2.97 8.78
C THR A 227 -16.14 -2.39 10.17
N GLY A 228 -16.47 -3.17 11.21
CA GLY A 228 -16.36 -2.72 12.59
C GLY A 228 -15.98 -3.84 13.54
N GLY A 229 -15.40 -3.49 14.68
CA GLY A 229 -15.03 -4.41 15.74
C GLY A 229 -13.57 -4.35 16.16
N SER A 230 -13.15 -5.37 16.93
CA SER A 230 -11.83 -5.43 17.53
C SER A 230 -10.79 -6.01 16.58
N GLY A 231 -9.61 -5.36 16.49
CA GLY A 231 -8.45 -5.88 15.78
C GLY A 231 -7.81 -7.08 16.46
N TYR A 232 -6.78 -7.67 15.81
CA TYR A 232 -6.05 -8.81 16.34
C TYR A 232 -5.23 -8.47 17.59
N VAL A 233 -4.71 -7.25 17.69
CA VAL A 233 -3.93 -6.72 18.82
C VAL A 233 -4.86 -5.98 19.77
N GLU A 234 -4.52 -5.94 21.05
CA GLU A 234 -5.27 -5.25 22.11
C GLU A 234 -5.50 -3.77 21.79
N ALA A 235 -6.72 -3.30 22.05
CA ALA A 235 -7.14 -1.91 21.88
C ALA A 235 -6.85 -1.35 20.48
N THR A 236 -7.08 -2.15 19.44
CA THR A 236 -6.95 -1.74 18.03
C THR A 236 -8.29 -1.89 17.29
N ASP A 237 -9.31 -1.25 17.81
CA ASP A 237 -10.66 -1.26 17.24
C ASP A 237 -10.69 -0.53 15.89
N VAL A 238 -11.59 -0.96 15.00
CA VAL A 238 -11.84 -0.37 13.69
C VAL A 238 -13.32 -0.04 13.52
N ASP A 239 -13.60 1.11 12.89
CA ASP A 239 -14.91 1.59 12.45
C ASP A 239 -14.71 2.26 11.08
N SER A 240 -15.00 1.53 10.01
CA SER A 240 -14.71 1.95 8.64
C SER A 240 -15.89 1.70 7.72
N TRP A 241 -16.20 2.71 6.93
CA TRP A 241 -17.12 2.62 5.80
C TRP A 241 -16.36 2.65 4.48
N ALA A 242 -16.95 2.12 3.42
CA ALA A 242 -16.47 2.35 2.07
C ALA A 242 -17.66 2.46 1.12
N TYR A 243 -17.53 3.33 0.13
CA TYR A 243 -18.53 3.51 -0.90
C TYR A 243 -17.92 3.75 -2.27
N ILE A 244 -18.61 3.31 -3.30
CA ILE A 244 -18.36 3.68 -4.68
C ILE A 244 -19.69 3.90 -5.40
N PHE A 245 -19.72 4.93 -6.21
CA PHE A 245 -20.85 5.24 -7.08
C PHE A 245 -20.33 5.59 -8.49
N ASN A 246 -20.86 4.92 -9.50
CA ASN A 246 -20.49 5.14 -10.89
C ASN A 246 -21.72 5.45 -11.72
N VAL A 247 -21.58 6.41 -12.63
CA VAL A 247 -22.54 6.69 -13.68
C VAL A 247 -21.81 6.71 -15.01
N SER A 248 -22.22 5.87 -15.93
CA SER A 248 -21.69 5.86 -17.29
C SER A 248 -22.75 6.27 -18.29
N LYS A 249 -22.32 6.95 -19.37
CA LYS A 249 -23.15 7.35 -20.48
C LYS A 249 -22.43 7.09 -21.80
N LYS A 250 -22.97 6.20 -22.61
CA LYS A 250 -22.58 6.07 -24.02
C LYS A 250 -23.34 7.15 -24.80
N ILE A 251 -22.64 8.20 -25.24
CA ILE A 251 -23.24 9.32 -25.99
C ILE A 251 -23.53 8.86 -27.39
N ASN A 252 -22.57 8.23 -28.07
CA ASN A 252 -22.65 7.64 -29.36
C ASN A 252 -21.65 6.46 -29.47
N SER A 253 -21.40 5.96 -30.69
CA SER A 253 -20.42 4.88 -30.94
C SER A 253 -18.97 5.26 -30.57
N GLU A 254 -18.64 6.53 -30.66
CA GLU A 254 -17.28 7.05 -30.50
C GLU A 254 -17.01 7.63 -29.11
N ASN A 255 -18.04 8.11 -28.42
CA ASN A 255 -17.92 8.87 -27.17
C ASN A 255 -18.64 8.22 -26.01
N LYS A 256 -17.91 8.03 -24.92
CA LYS A 256 -18.43 7.57 -23.64
C LYS A 256 -17.89 8.41 -22.49
N ILE A 257 -18.71 8.64 -21.47
CA ILE A 257 -18.36 9.34 -20.22
C ILE A 257 -18.57 8.38 -19.06
N LEU A 258 -17.69 8.44 -18.07
CA LEU A 258 -17.79 7.73 -16.79
C LEU A 258 -17.47 8.69 -15.65
N LEU A 259 -18.44 8.94 -14.79
CA LEU A 259 -18.26 9.57 -13.50
C LEU A 259 -18.09 8.49 -12.44
N THR A 260 -17.04 8.58 -11.62
CA THR A 260 -16.82 7.74 -10.46
C THR A 260 -16.65 8.61 -9.22
N VAL A 261 -17.35 8.29 -8.14
CA VAL A 261 -17.20 8.87 -6.82
C VAL A 261 -16.97 7.74 -5.83
N LEU A 262 -15.88 7.77 -5.07
CA LEU A 262 -15.59 6.75 -4.09
C LEU A 262 -14.89 7.35 -2.86
N GLY A 263 -14.91 6.61 -1.76
CA GLY A 263 -14.24 6.97 -0.52
C GLY A 263 -14.34 5.87 0.53
N SER A 264 -13.50 6.00 1.54
CA SER A 264 -13.42 5.06 2.65
C SER A 264 -13.17 5.85 3.95
N PRO A 265 -14.21 6.50 4.54
CA PRO A 265 -14.07 7.10 5.86
C PRO A 265 -13.76 6.02 6.88
N ASP A 266 -12.70 6.23 7.66
CA ASP A 266 -12.27 5.28 8.66
C ASP A 266 -11.90 5.94 9.98
N ARG A 267 -12.04 5.16 11.06
CA ARG A 267 -11.53 5.44 12.40
C ARG A 267 -10.96 4.14 12.93
N HIS A 268 -9.73 4.16 13.37
CA HIS A 268 -9.14 2.98 13.98
C HIS A 268 -8.13 3.36 15.05
N GLU A 269 -7.99 2.49 16.03
CA GLU A 269 -6.94 2.54 17.04
C GLU A 269 -5.79 1.62 16.60
N GLN A 270 -4.57 1.95 17.03
CA GLN A 270 -3.38 1.28 16.51
C GLN A 270 -2.30 1.07 17.56
N ARG A 271 -1.48 0.03 17.35
CA ARG A 271 -0.22 -0.17 18.04
C ARG A 271 0.87 0.62 17.30
N SER A 272 1.26 1.77 17.84
CA SER A 272 2.28 2.63 17.22
C SER A 272 3.70 2.36 17.73
N VAL A 273 3.85 1.69 18.87
CA VAL A 273 5.15 1.44 19.51
C VAL A 273 5.63 0.02 19.20
N ARG A 274 6.90 -0.09 18.78
CA ARG A 274 7.59 -1.37 18.59
C ARG A 274 7.86 -2.02 19.93
N LEU A 275 7.85 -3.34 19.95
CA LEU A 275 8.08 -4.14 21.16
C LEU A 275 9.48 -4.74 21.16
N SER A 276 10.00 -4.99 22.35
CA SER A 276 11.18 -5.85 22.55
C SER A 276 10.78 -7.32 22.53
N LYS A 277 11.77 -8.21 22.39
CA LYS A 277 11.54 -9.65 22.50
C LYS A 277 10.98 -10.02 23.88
N ASP A 278 11.53 -9.43 24.96
CA ASP A 278 11.11 -9.74 26.34
C ASP A 278 9.67 -9.30 26.61
N GLU A 279 9.24 -8.16 26.05
CA GLU A 279 7.83 -7.72 26.12
C GLU A 279 6.90 -8.73 25.47
N VAL A 280 7.28 -9.23 24.28
CA VAL A 280 6.46 -10.20 23.54
C VAL A 280 6.52 -11.59 24.18
N ASP A 281 7.64 -11.99 24.78
CA ASP A 281 7.73 -13.26 25.53
C ASP A 281 6.86 -13.23 26.79
N LYS A 282 6.79 -12.06 27.46
CA LYS A 282 6.00 -11.88 28.68
C LYS A 282 4.51 -11.75 28.42
N TYR A 283 4.12 -10.94 27.41
CA TYR A 283 2.74 -10.54 27.20
C TYR A 283 2.08 -11.15 25.95
N GLY A 284 2.88 -11.77 25.06
CA GLY A 284 2.40 -12.36 23.81
C GLY A 284 2.35 -11.39 22.62
N VAL A 285 2.06 -11.95 21.42
CA VAL A 285 2.06 -11.19 20.15
C VAL A 285 0.87 -10.23 20.00
N ARG A 286 -0.18 -10.41 20.79
CA ARG A 286 -1.38 -9.55 20.81
C ARG A 286 -1.22 -8.31 21.67
N TYR A 287 -0.16 -8.25 22.44
CA TYR A 287 0.12 -7.18 23.39
C TYR A 287 0.33 -5.83 22.70
N SER A 288 -0.19 -4.78 23.34
CA SER A 288 0.06 -3.38 22.99
C SER A 288 0.23 -2.56 24.26
N LYS A 289 1.33 -1.85 24.36
CA LYS A 289 1.59 -0.91 25.49
C LYS A 289 1.02 0.49 25.25
N ASN A 290 0.32 0.70 24.14
CA ASN A 290 -0.22 2.01 23.74
C ASN A 290 -1.51 2.41 24.47
N TRP A 291 -2.08 1.59 25.33
CA TRP A 291 -3.35 1.83 25.96
C TRP A 291 -3.34 1.58 27.47
N GLY A 292 -4.34 2.07 28.16
CA GLY A 292 -4.61 1.85 29.58
C GLY A 292 -6.04 2.27 29.90
N TYR A 293 -6.40 2.22 31.18
CA TYR A 293 -7.71 2.69 31.64
C TYR A 293 -7.63 4.13 32.13
N LEU A 294 -8.43 5.02 31.57
CA LEU A 294 -8.65 6.38 32.01
C LEU A 294 -10.12 6.52 32.44
N ASN A 295 -10.37 6.81 33.72
CA ASN A 295 -11.72 6.88 34.31
C ASN A 295 -12.54 5.59 34.06
N GLY A 296 -11.90 4.44 34.10
CA GLY A 296 -12.54 3.13 33.88
C GLY A 296 -12.80 2.75 32.42
N GLU A 297 -12.50 3.63 31.47
CA GLU A 297 -12.63 3.36 30.03
C GLU A 297 -11.27 3.06 29.39
N LYS A 298 -11.25 2.13 28.42
CA LYS A 298 -10.08 1.87 27.59
C LYS A 298 -9.74 3.11 26.78
N LYS A 299 -8.51 3.60 26.89
CA LYS A 299 -8.01 4.71 26.10
C LYS A 299 -6.66 4.36 25.47
N ASN A 300 -6.64 4.26 24.15
CA ASN A 300 -5.42 4.08 23.38
C ASN A 300 -4.79 5.46 23.12
N LEU A 301 -3.47 5.56 23.26
CA LEU A 301 -2.70 6.77 22.97
C LEU A 301 -2.72 7.11 21.46
N SER A 302 -2.85 6.11 20.60
CA SER A 302 -2.76 6.27 19.15
C SER A 302 -4.08 5.87 18.47
N LYS A 303 -4.76 6.85 17.87
CA LYS A 303 -5.99 6.68 17.13
C LYS A 303 -5.95 7.51 15.86
N ASN A 304 -6.30 6.91 14.73
CA ASN A 304 -6.43 7.60 13.45
C ASN A 304 -7.90 7.72 13.03
N PHE A 305 -8.20 8.80 12.31
CA PHE A 305 -9.45 9.01 11.61
C PHE A 305 -9.19 9.81 10.34
N TYR A 306 -9.72 9.34 9.20
CA TYR A 306 -9.49 10.01 7.93
C TYR A 306 -10.62 9.76 6.94
N HIS A 307 -10.91 10.75 6.10
CA HIS A 307 -11.80 10.59 4.96
C HIS A 307 -11.20 11.27 3.73
N LYS A 308 -11.08 10.52 2.63
CA LYS A 308 -10.53 10.98 1.35
C LYS A 308 -11.48 10.63 0.21
N PRO A 309 -12.53 11.42 -0.04
CA PRO A 309 -13.36 11.27 -1.23
C PRO A 309 -12.54 11.46 -2.49
N TYR A 310 -12.81 10.65 -3.49
CA TYR A 310 -12.13 10.65 -4.77
C TYR A 310 -13.16 10.69 -5.90
N ILE A 311 -13.08 11.71 -6.75
CA ILE A 311 -14.03 11.98 -7.83
C ILE A 311 -13.26 11.98 -9.14
N THR A 312 -13.70 11.18 -10.10
CA THR A 312 -13.11 11.17 -11.44
C THR A 312 -14.18 11.28 -12.51
N LEU A 313 -13.91 12.07 -13.53
CA LEU A 313 -14.70 12.15 -14.75
C LEU A 313 -13.81 11.73 -15.92
N ASN A 314 -14.13 10.59 -16.53
CA ASN A 314 -13.42 10.06 -17.67
C ASN A 314 -14.24 10.26 -18.93
N HIS A 315 -13.60 10.78 -19.97
CA HIS A 315 -14.14 10.84 -21.32
C HIS A 315 -13.30 9.92 -22.23
N PHE A 316 -13.92 8.94 -22.81
CA PHE A 316 -13.34 8.00 -23.76
C PHE A 316 -13.82 8.37 -25.16
N TYR A 317 -12.86 8.57 -26.07
CA TYR A 317 -13.10 8.94 -27.45
C TYR A 317 -12.34 8.00 -28.40
N SER A 318 -13.09 7.36 -29.29
CA SER A 318 -12.56 6.45 -30.30
C SER A 318 -13.33 6.63 -31.60
N PRO A 319 -12.93 7.61 -32.44
CA PRO A 319 -13.64 7.94 -33.70
C PRO A 319 -13.52 6.83 -34.73
N ASP A 320 -12.44 6.07 -34.68
CA ASP A 320 -12.15 4.96 -35.57
C ASP A 320 -11.33 3.88 -34.86
N SER A 321 -10.92 2.85 -35.58
CA SER A 321 -10.07 1.76 -35.06
C SER A 321 -8.62 2.17 -34.79
N LYS A 322 -8.18 3.34 -35.22
CA LYS A 322 -6.79 3.81 -35.10
C LYS A 322 -6.56 4.72 -33.91
N ILE A 323 -7.56 5.51 -33.50
CA ILE A 323 -7.42 6.50 -32.43
C ILE A 323 -8.20 6.05 -31.21
N GLU A 324 -7.52 6.01 -30.09
CA GLU A 324 -8.12 5.84 -28.76
C GLU A 324 -7.60 6.98 -27.87
N MET A 325 -8.51 7.77 -27.30
CA MET A 325 -8.17 8.89 -26.40
C MET A 325 -8.95 8.74 -25.09
N THR A 326 -8.25 8.95 -23.99
CA THR A 326 -8.86 9.05 -22.66
C THR A 326 -8.49 10.38 -22.04
N ASN A 327 -9.49 11.17 -21.69
CA ASN A 327 -9.36 12.39 -20.92
C ASN A 327 -9.92 12.15 -19.53
N THR A 328 -9.14 12.45 -18.51
CA THR A 328 -9.54 12.27 -17.11
C THR A 328 -9.39 13.59 -16.37
N LEU A 329 -10.48 14.03 -15.76
CA LEU A 329 -10.46 15.04 -14.71
C LEU A 329 -10.63 14.34 -13.39
N TYR A 330 -9.86 14.74 -12.39
CA TYR A 330 -10.00 14.17 -11.04
C TYR A 330 -9.84 15.23 -9.97
N PHE A 331 -10.55 14.98 -8.88
CA PHE A 331 -10.52 15.82 -7.70
C PHE A 331 -10.65 14.96 -6.45
N THR A 332 -9.83 15.24 -5.44
CA THR A 332 -9.93 14.64 -4.12
C THR A 332 -9.59 15.68 -3.06
N PHE A 333 -10.26 15.61 -1.95
CA PHE A 333 -9.89 16.32 -0.74
C PHE A 333 -9.82 15.32 0.40
N GLY A 334 -8.87 15.53 1.29
CA GLY A 334 -8.71 14.68 2.46
C GLY A 334 -8.79 15.52 3.71
N ASP A 335 -9.47 14.99 4.72
CA ASP A 335 -9.58 15.61 6.04
C ASP A 335 -9.58 14.52 7.11
N GLY A 336 -8.79 14.75 8.15
CA GLY A 336 -8.66 13.83 9.26
C GLY A 336 -7.48 14.13 10.15
N GLY A 337 -6.99 13.10 10.82
CA GLY A 337 -5.86 13.22 11.73
C GLY A 337 -5.67 11.99 12.60
N GLY A 338 -4.87 12.17 13.63
CA GLY A 338 -4.63 11.15 14.64
C GLY A 338 -4.50 11.76 16.02
N ARG A 339 -4.86 10.96 17.04
CA ARG A 339 -4.53 11.29 18.42
C ARG A 339 -3.03 11.22 18.61
N TRP A 340 -2.48 12.25 19.21
CA TRP A 340 -1.08 12.42 19.53
C TRP A 340 -0.92 12.80 20.99
N SER A 341 0.31 12.88 21.47
CA SER A 341 0.62 13.41 22.80
C SER A 341 1.84 14.30 22.76
N GLU A 342 1.79 15.37 23.51
CA GLU A 342 2.93 16.23 23.79
C GLU A 342 3.36 16.09 25.23
N SER A 343 4.68 16.09 25.47
CA SER A 343 5.26 15.89 26.81
C SER A 343 6.44 16.81 27.02
N LYS A 344 6.49 17.43 28.21
CA LYS A 344 7.64 18.15 28.72
C LYS A 344 8.30 17.31 29.82
N GLY A 345 9.28 16.52 29.44
CA GLY A 345 9.91 15.54 30.31
C GLY A 345 9.43 14.11 30.10
N ARG A 346 8.96 13.42 31.16
CA ARG A 346 8.54 12.00 31.04
C ARG A 346 7.37 11.82 30.11
N ARG A 347 7.55 11.03 29.05
CA ARG A 347 6.52 10.79 28.02
C ARG A 347 5.41 9.86 28.52
N ILE A 348 4.17 10.08 28.10
CA ILE A 348 2.99 9.28 28.49
C ILE A 348 3.24 7.76 28.31
N ILE A 349 3.87 7.36 27.22
CA ILE A 349 4.17 5.93 26.95
C ILE A 349 5.14 5.31 27.97
N SER A 350 5.85 6.09 28.76
CA SER A 350 6.77 5.61 29.80
C SER A 350 6.11 5.41 31.16
N TYR A 351 4.86 5.87 31.34
CA TYR A 351 4.04 5.60 32.52
C TYR A 351 3.37 4.24 32.35
N GLN A 352 4.04 3.18 32.79
CA GLN A 352 3.55 1.81 32.63
C GLN A 352 3.26 1.15 33.98
N LYS A 353 2.07 0.57 34.08
CA LYS A 353 1.65 -0.29 35.18
C LYS A 353 1.05 -1.57 34.61
N ASP A 354 1.59 -2.71 35.00
CA ASP A 354 1.20 -4.03 34.48
C ASP A 354 1.21 -4.15 32.95
N GLY A 355 2.13 -3.41 32.30
CA GLY A 355 2.29 -3.42 30.84
C GLY A 355 1.39 -2.44 30.08
N HIS A 356 0.57 -1.65 30.76
CA HIS A 356 -0.34 -0.68 30.14
C HIS A 356 -0.10 0.73 30.68
N ILE A 357 -0.61 1.76 29.97
CA ILE A 357 -0.45 3.15 30.40
C ILE A 357 -1.16 3.38 31.73
N ASP A 358 -0.41 3.85 32.72
CA ASP A 358 -0.93 4.33 33.99
C ASP A 358 -1.38 5.80 33.88
N TRP A 359 -2.59 6.00 33.42
CA TRP A 359 -3.16 7.33 33.23
C TRP A 359 -3.34 8.10 34.54
N ASP A 360 -3.53 7.40 35.66
CA ASP A 360 -3.68 8.05 36.97
C ASP A 360 -2.35 8.72 37.35
N SER A 361 -1.22 8.04 37.21
CA SER A 361 0.11 8.63 37.44
C SER A 361 0.41 9.79 36.48
N VAL A 362 -0.04 9.77 35.23
CA VAL A 362 0.09 10.90 34.29
C VAL A 362 -0.66 12.11 34.80
N ILE A 363 -1.88 11.91 35.30
CA ILE A 363 -2.74 12.97 35.86
C ILE A 363 -2.16 13.53 37.18
N GLU A 364 -1.65 12.66 38.04
CA GLU A 364 -1.01 13.06 39.29
C GLU A 364 0.23 13.94 39.04
N ASP A 365 1.09 13.52 38.11
CA ASP A 365 2.29 14.31 37.75
C ASP A 365 1.91 15.68 37.15
N ASN A 366 0.87 15.76 36.31
CA ASN A 366 0.38 17.03 35.80
C ASN A 366 -0.13 17.96 36.93
N LYS A 367 -0.84 17.41 37.93
CA LYS A 367 -1.36 18.17 39.06
C LYS A 367 -0.28 18.56 40.06
N ALA A 368 0.82 17.81 40.10
CA ALA A 368 1.94 18.06 41.04
C ALA A 368 2.87 19.19 40.60
N VAL A 369 2.70 19.73 39.37
CA VAL A 369 3.49 20.84 38.88
C VAL A 369 3.20 22.09 39.70
N THR A 370 4.13 22.43 40.61
CA THR A 370 4.07 23.61 41.50
C THR A 370 5.29 24.49 41.26
N GLY A 371 5.10 25.78 41.26
CA GLY A 371 6.15 26.80 41.07
C GLY A 371 5.56 28.11 40.61
N THR A 372 6.21 29.23 40.89
CA THR A 372 5.64 30.57 40.69
C THR A 372 5.33 30.94 39.24
N GLU A 373 6.00 30.31 38.28
CA GLU A 373 5.77 30.58 36.84
C GLU A 373 5.12 29.41 36.10
N ALA A 374 5.05 28.21 36.70
CA ALA A 374 4.59 26.95 36.04
C ALA A 374 3.42 26.30 36.77
N SER A 375 2.92 26.87 37.87
CA SER A 375 1.82 26.27 38.66
C SER A 375 0.59 26.11 37.79
N GLY A 376 0.06 24.87 37.79
CA GLY A 376 -1.09 24.49 36.94
C GLY A 376 -0.78 24.11 35.49
N SER A 377 0.49 24.30 35.03
CA SER A 377 0.88 23.88 33.67
C SER A 377 0.92 22.37 33.55
N ALA A 378 0.22 21.80 32.54
CA ALA A 378 0.36 20.41 32.18
C ALA A 378 1.75 20.12 31.63
N ILE A 379 2.36 19.00 32.05
CA ILE A 379 3.60 18.47 31.47
C ILE A 379 3.33 17.38 30.42
N ASN A 380 2.12 16.84 30.42
CA ASN A 380 1.64 15.86 29.44
C ASN A 380 0.22 16.24 28.97
N ILE A 381 0.00 16.24 27.69
CA ILE A 381 -1.32 16.52 27.09
C ILE A 381 -1.65 15.53 26.00
N LEU A 382 -2.92 15.40 25.69
CA LEU A 382 -3.37 14.78 24.44
C LEU A 382 -3.75 15.86 23.43
N SER A 383 -3.33 15.65 22.20
CA SER A 383 -3.65 16.48 21.05
C SER A 383 -4.20 15.65 19.90
N ASN A 384 -4.83 16.31 18.95
CA ASN A 384 -5.06 15.77 17.62
C ASN A 384 -4.14 16.47 16.63
N TYR A 385 -3.26 15.67 15.98
CA TYR A 385 -2.55 16.12 14.80
C TYR A 385 -3.48 15.95 13.59
N LEU A 386 -3.97 17.07 13.07
CA LEU A 386 -4.92 17.16 11.99
C LEU A 386 -4.19 17.42 10.67
N ALA A 387 -4.52 16.67 9.63
CA ALA A 387 -3.93 16.81 8.32
C ALA A 387 -4.99 16.68 7.22
N GLY A 388 -4.85 17.49 6.19
CA GLY A 388 -5.71 17.41 5.03
C GLY A 388 -5.01 17.82 3.76
N HIS A 389 -5.71 17.62 2.65
CA HIS A 389 -5.18 18.01 1.34
C HIS A 389 -6.30 18.23 0.33
N THR A 390 -5.94 19.01 -0.69
CA THR A 390 -6.69 19.11 -1.95
C THR A 390 -5.79 18.62 -3.08
N HIS A 391 -6.29 17.73 -3.92
CA HIS A 391 -5.58 17.18 -5.06
C HIS A 391 -6.51 17.23 -6.28
N ALA A 392 -6.11 17.95 -7.31
CA ALA A 392 -6.86 18.09 -8.55
C ALA A 392 -5.94 17.91 -9.74
N GLY A 393 -6.45 17.35 -10.82
CA GLY A 393 -5.63 17.23 -12.02
C GLY A 393 -6.43 16.90 -13.27
N ILE A 394 -5.74 17.08 -14.38
CA ILE A 394 -6.19 16.71 -15.70
C ILE A 394 -5.15 15.83 -16.39
N ARG A 395 -5.61 14.79 -17.05
CA ARG A 395 -4.78 13.85 -17.77
C ARG A 395 -5.39 13.54 -19.12
N ASN A 396 -4.58 13.58 -20.14
CA ASN A 396 -4.87 13.05 -21.46
C ASN A 396 -3.93 11.90 -21.76
N ASN A 397 -4.47 10.85 -22.36
CA ASN A 397 -3.74 9.74 -22.94
C ASN A 397 -4.32 9.45 -24.31
N THR A 398 -3.50 9.58 -25.33
CA THR A 398 -3.90 9.35 -26.72
C THR A 398 -3.02 8.28 -27.33
N SER A 399 -3.62 7.30 -27.98
CA SER A 399 -2.92 6.31 -28.75
C SER A 399 -3.35 6.34 -30.20
N TYR A 400 -2.40 6.18 -31.10
CA TYR A 400 -2.59 6.14 -32.52
C TYR A 400 -1.96 4.89 -33.14
N SER A 401 -2.78 4.02 -33.73
CA SER A 401 -2.34 2.83 -34.45
C SER A 401 -1.98 3.23 -35.90
N ILE A 402 -0.68 3.34 -36.16
CA ILE A 402 -0.19 3.65 -37.52
C ILE A 402 -0.59 2.52 -38.46
N ASN A 403 -0.43 1.28 -37.99
CA ASN A 403 -0.85 0.06 -38.66
C ASN A 403 -1.06 -1.04 -37.60
N ASP A 404 -1.37 -2.26 -38.00
CA ASP A 404 -1.65 -3.40 -37.10
C ASP A 404 -0.44 -3.79 -36.22
N LYS A 405 0.78 -3.35 -36.58
CA LYS A 405 2.01 -3.68 -35.84
C LYS A 405 2.56 -2.54 -35.01
N LEU A 406 2.33 -1.29 -35.40
CA LEU A 406 2.96 -0.11 -34.80
C LEU A 406 1.89 0.83 -34.21
N LYS A 407 1.99 1.08 -32.92
CA LYS A 407 1.16 2.00 -32.15
C LYS A 407 2.05 3.04 -31.47
N ILE A 408 1.67 4.30 -31.54
CA ILE A 408 2.29 5.41 -30.79
C ILE A 408 1.31 5.82 -29.71
N GLU A 409 1.80 6.05 -28.51
CA GLU A 409 1.03 6.56 -27.38
C GLU A 409 1.70 7.83 -26.86
N GLY A 410 0.93 8.85 -26.55
CA GLY A 410 1.41 10.07 -25.95
C GLY A 410 0.39 10.65 -25.00
N GLY A 411 0.85 11.49 -24.07
CA GLY A 411 -0.05 12.08 -23.13
C GLY A 411 0.58 13.19 -22.29
N VAL A 412 -0.32 13.92 -21.65
CA VAL A 412 0.01 15.00 -20.73
C VAL A 412 -0.75 14.76 -19.41
N HIS A 413 -0.10 15.12 -18.32
CA HIS A 413 -0.69 15.07 -16.99
C HIS A 413 -0.29 16.34 -16.25
N TYR A 414 -1.26 17.08 -15.74
CA TYR A 414 -1.03 18.20 -14.83
C TYR A 414 -1.81 17.95 -13.55
N LEU A 415 -1.15 18.19 -12.41
CA LEU A 415 -1.78 18.11 -11.10
C LEU A 415 -1.38 19.28 -10.21
N TYR A 416 -2.33 19.67 -9.39
CA TYR A 416 -2.18 20.58 -8.26
C TYR A 416 -2.44 19.82 -6.96
N TYR A 417 -1.55 19.94 -5.99
CA TYR A 417 -1.67 19.32 -4.68
C TYR A 417 -1.32 20.32 -3.59
N SER A 418 -2.24 20.53 -2.65
CA SER A 418 -2.05 21.44 -1.51
C SER A 418 -2.39 20.69 -0.23
N THR A 419 -1.50 20.76 0.76
CA THR A 419 -1.71 20.18 2.08
C THR A 419 -1.85 21.22 3.16
N TRP A 420 -2.44 20.83 4.27
CA TRP A 420 -2.41 21.57 5.52
C TRP A 420 -2.25 20.61 6.69
N GLU A 421 -1.56 21.05 7.72
CA GLU A 421 -1.30 20.36 8.97
C GLU A 421 -1.53 21.31 10.14
N LYS A 422 -2.18 20.84 11.22
CA LYS A 422 -2.52 21.59 12.43
C LYS A 422 -2.51 20.66 13.62
N GLU A 423 -2.10 21.15 14.77
CA GLU A 423 -2.20 20.41 16.01
C GLU A 423 -3.09 21.15 17.00
N LYS A 424 -4.00 20.41 17.66
CA LYS A 424 -5.03 20.95 18.53
C LYS A 424 -5.09 20.16 19.84
N ILE A 425 -5.03 20.85 20.98
CA ILE A 425 -5.18 20.24 22.31
C ILE A 425 -6.59 19.67 22.45
N ILE A 426 -6.68 18.43 22.94
CA ILE A 426 -7.96 17.74 23.21
C ILE A 426 -8.15 17.39 24.68
N ASP A 427 -7.07 17.30 25.48
CA ASP A 427 -7.13 16.96 26.90
C ASP A 427 -5.86 17.43 27.60
N LEU A 428 -5.98 18.13 28.72
CA LEU A 428 -4.88 18.60 29.55
C LEU A 428 -4.49 17.61 30.67
N LEU A 429 -5.18 16.44 30.73
CA LEU A 429 -4.89 15.35 31.67
C LEU A 429 -4.72 15.83 33.13
N GLY A 430 -5.60 16.72 33.58
CA GLY A 430 -5.61 17.24 34.94
C GLY A 430 -4.82 18.52 35.17
N GLY A 431 -4.08 19.04 34.17
CA GLY A 431 -3.49 20.37 34.20
C GLY A 431 -4.50 21.47 33.92
N GLU A 432 -4.20 22.71 34.25
CA GLU A 432 -5.06 23.86 34.01
C GLU A 432 -4.83 24.46 32.62
N TYR A 433 -3.58 24.45 32.13
CA TYR A 433 -3.17 24.95 30.83
C TYR A 433 -1.92 24.20 30.32
N TRP A 434 -1.61 24.39 29.04
CA TRP A 434 -0.36 23.97 28.40
C TRP A 434 0.46 25.23 28.11
N TYR A 435 1.72 25.29 28.56
CA TYR A 435 2.65 26.35 28.18
C TYR A 435 3.30 26.03 26.84
N GLU A 436 3.07 26.82 25.82
CA GLU A 436 3.49 26.57 24.43
C GLU A 436 4.84 27.27 24.14
N ASP A 437 5.91 26.50 24.14
CA ASP A 437 7.26 27.03 23.92
C ASP A 437 7.45 27.56 22.49
N TYR A 438 6.77 26.96 21.50
CA TYR A 438 6.79 27.46 20.14
C TYR A 438 6.25 28.88 19.99
N ALA A 439 5.32 29.27 20.84
CA ALA A 439 4.79 30.64 20.84
C ALA A 439 5.85 31.67 21.26
N THR A 440 6.82 31.25 22.09
CA THR A 440 7.90 32.12 22.58
C THR A 440 9.17 32.04 21.73
N ASN A 441 9.41 30.88 21.09
CA ASN A 441 10.61 30.58 20.30
C ASN A 441 10.36 30.64 18.80
N SER A 442 9.32 31.35 18.32
CA SER A 442 9.00 31.40 16.93
C SER A 442 10.17 31.93 16.09
N LEU A 443 10.44 31.28 14.96
CA LEU A 443 11.50 31.65 14.01
C LEU A 443 11.36 33.07 13.47
N ALA A 444 10.15 33.63 13.50
CA ALA A 444 9.85 35.00 13.05
C ALA A 444 9.99 36.05 14.15
N GLY A 445 10.37 35.69 15.37
CA GLY A 445 10.49 36.65 16.48
C GLY A 445 9.19 37.38 16.80
N VAL A 446 8.04 36.72 16.58
CA VAL A 446 6.72 37.33 16.78
C VAL A 446 6.48 37.59 18.25
N ALA A 447 6.67 38.83 18.65
CA ALA A 447 6.32 39.28 19.99
C ALA A 447 4.80 39.19 20.22
N GLY A 448 4.37 38.77 21.42
CA GLY A 448 2.99 38.86 21.86
C GLY A 448 2.09 37.68 21.57
N ARG A 449 2.61 36.52 21.15
CA ARG A 449 1.79 35.28 21.14
C ARG A 449 1.54 34.82 22.56
N ASN A 450 0.28 34.51 22.87
CA ASN A 450 -0.09 33.91 24.15
C ASN A 450 0.46 32.49 24.27
N PRO A 451 1.43 32.20 25.16
CA PRO A 451 1.95 30.86 25.36
C PRO A 451 1.00 29.96 26.16
N ILE A 452 0.03 30.55 26.87
CA ILE A 452 -0.95 29.79 27.67
C ILE A 452 -2.02 29.25 26.72
N LYS A 453 -2.15 27.93 26.65
CA LYS A 453 -3.06 27.21 25.77
C LYS A 453 -4.00 26.33 26.57
N HIS A 454 -5.24 26.26 26.13
CA HIS A 454 -6.30 25.45 26.71
C HIS A 454 -6.83 24.41 25.73
N VAL A 455 -7.69 23.51 26.18
CA VAL A 455 -8.39 22.57 25.32
C VAL A 455 -9.10 23.32 24.18
N GLY A 456 -8.82 22.91 22.96
CA GLY A 456 -9.35 23.55 21.76
C GLY A 456 -8.36 24.48 21.05
N ASP A 457 -7.29 24.91 21.69
CA ASP A 457 -6.26 25.76 21.10
C ASP A 457 -5.34 25.00 20.18
N TYR A 458 -4.79 25.70 19.18
CA TYR A 458 -3.75 25.20 18.31
C TYR A 458 -2.36 25.42 18.93
N ILE A 459 -1.51 24.42 18.76
CA ILE A 459 -0.12 24.40 19.23
C ILE A 459 0.81 23.95 18.09
N ARG A 460 2.10 24.26 18.19
CA ARG A 460 3.24 23.80 17.39
C ARG A 460 3.12 24.02 15.89
N THR A 461 2.01 23.69 15.26
CA THR A 461 1.97 23.59 13.81
C THR A 461 0.67 24.16 13.20
N ARG A 462 0.85 24.98 12.16
CA ARG A 462 -0.19 25.40 11.24
C ARG A 462 0.46 25.73 9.89
N ASN A 463 0.81 24.69 9.16
CA ASN A 463 1.58 24.80 7.93
C ASN A 463 1.04 23.88 6.83
N GLY A 464 1.67 23.92 5.67
CA GLY A 464 1.35 23.06 4.56
C GLY A 464 2.30 23.25 3.39
N LYS A 465 2.08 22.45 2.36
CA LYS A 465 2.90 22.47 1.14
C LYS A 465 2.01 22.53 -0.10
N ILE A 466 2.48 23.21 -1.12
CA ILE A 466 1.84 23.29 -2.43
C ILE A 466 2.80 22.66 -3.43
N THR A 467 2.30 21.72 -4.22
CA THR A 467 3.03 21.05 -5.29
C THR A 467 2.25 21.20 -6.59
N ASN A 468 2.90 21.64 -7.65
CA ASN A 468 2.43 21.49 -9.01
C ASN A 468 3.33 20.49 -9.73
N ASN A 469 2.74 19.61 -10.51
CA ASN A 469 3.46 18.66 -11.35
C ASN A 469 2.90 18.72 -12.76
N ALA A 470 3.77 18.77 -13.75
CA ALA A 470 3.42 18.62 -15.14
C ALA A 470 4.30 17.53 -15.76
N THR A 471 3.68 16.56 -16.40
CA THR A 471 4.36 15.44 -17.08
C THR A 471 3.89 15.37 -18.52
N ILE A 472 4.83 15.23 -19.44
CA ILE A 472 4.58 14.88 -20.83
C ILE A 472 5.34 13.62 -21.18
N TYR A 473 4.75 12.73 -21.97
CA TYR A 473 5.41 11.51 -22.40
C TYR A 473 5.00 11.12 -23.83
N ILE A 474 5.87 10.35 -24.44
CA ILE A 474 5.64 9.65 -25.70
C ILE A 474 6.20 8.24 -25.59
N SER A 475 5.50 7.28 -26.16
CA SER A 475 5.94 5.89 -26.23
C SER A 475 5.49 5.25 -27.54
N GLU A 476 6.21 4.22 -27.93
CA GLU A 476 5.91 3.40 -29.08
C GLU A 476 5.73 1.92 -28.66
N ALA A 477 4.90 1.19 -29.40
CA ALA A 477 4.73 -0.24 -29.25
C ALA A 477 4.70 -0.88 -30.62
N TYR A 478 5.68 -1.74 -30.90
CA TYR A 478 5.76 -2.55 -32.11
C TYR A 478 5.47 -4.02 -31.77
N ASN A 479 4.46 -4.59 -32.43
CA ASN A 479 4.06 -5.98 -32.24
C ASN A 479 4.07 -6.72 -33.59
N SER A 480 4.84 -7.79 -33.66
CA SER A 480 4.87 -8.70 -34.80
C SER A 480 4.76 -10.15 -34.34
N GLU A 481 4.80 -11.10 -35.26
CA GLU A 481 4.75 -12.52 -34.91
C GLU A 481 5.87 -12.93 -33.94
N LYS A 482 7.10 -12.38 -34.15
CA LYS A 482 8.29 -12.74 -33.36
C LYS A 482 8.65 -11.69 -32.30
N TRP A 483 8.37 -10.42 -32.54
CA TRP A 483 8.85 -9.31 -31.71
C TRP A 483 7.70 -8.55 -31.08
N ASN A 484 7.82 -8.28 -29.77
CA ASN A 484 7.07 -7.25 -29.07
C ASN A 484 8.08 -6.27 -28.51
N ILE A 485 8.13 -5.05 -29.03
CA ILE A 485 9.06 -4.00 -28.59
C ILE A 485 8.24 -2.84 -28.06
N ARG A 486 8.70 -2.25 -26.97
CA ARG A 486 8.11 -1.06 -26.38
C ARG A 486 9.21 -0.11 -25.92
N GLY A 487 9.04 1.16 -26.21
CA GLY A 487 9.96 2.21 -25.76
C GLY A 487 9.22 3.49 -25.43
N GLY A 488 9.82 4.36 -24.64
CA GLY A 488 9.23 5.65 -24.37
C GLY A 488 10.10 6.56 -23.53
N LEU A 489 9.78 7.85 -23.67
CA LEU A 489 10.42 8.97 -22.98
C LEU A 489 9.39 9.77 -22.20
N SER A 490 9.76 10.29 -21.05
CA SER A 490 8.95 11.26 -20.33
C SER A 490 9.80 12.40 -19.77
N TYR A 491 9.20 13.58 -19.72
CA TYR A 491 9.73 14.75 -19.03
C TYR A 491 8.74 15.18 -17.96
N MET A 492 9.25 15.49 -16.78
CA MET A 492 8.48 15.90 -15.61
C MET A 492 9.02 17.24 -15.10
N TRP A 493 8.13 18.13 -14.74
CA TRP A 493 8.43 19.40 -14.09
C TRP A 493 7.60 19.52 -12.81
N ASN A 494 8.26 19.86 -11.70
CA ASN A 494 7.63 20.09 -10.42
C ASN A 494 7.96 21.48 -9.89
N SER A 495 7.00 22.09 -9.20
CA SER A 495 7.27 23.23 -8.33
C SER A 495 6.73 22.98 -6.93
N TYR A 496 7.46 23.47 -5.93
CA TYR A 496 7.15 23.28 -4.52
C TYR A 496 7.20 24.63 -3.80
N ARG A 497 6.26 24.81 -2.87
CA ARG A 497 6.24 25.92 -1.91
C ARG A 497 5.70 25.44 -0.58
N ARG A 498 6.33 25.84 0.53
CA ARG A 498 5.81 25.65 1.87
C ARG A 498 5.16 26.96 2.36
N TRP A 499 4.12 26.84 3.14
CA TRP A 499 3.55 27.95 3.89
C TRP A 499 3.45 27.55 5.37
N ASP A 500 3.62 28.52 6.27
CA ASP A 500 3.53 28.33 7.71
C ASP A 500 3.06 29.63 8.35
N THR A 501 1.87 29.58 8.95
CA THR A 501 1.26 30.73 9.62
C THR A 501 1.33 30.64 11.14
N TYR A 502 1.97 29.58 11.66
CA TYR A 502 2.21 29.41 13.08
C TYR A 502 3.55 30.02 13.49
N ASN A 503 4.63 29.67 12.78
CA ASN A 503 5.98 30.10 13.10
C ASN A 503 6.43 31.36 12.36
N TYR A 504 5.70 31.79 11.31
CA TYR A 504 6.05 32.94 10.49
C TYR A 504 4.86 33.90 10.36
N VAL A 505 5.17 35.21 10.22
CA VAL A 505 4.20 36.23 9.89
C VAL A 505 4.70 37.03 8.66
N ASP A 506 3.78 37.52 7.85
CA ASP A 506 4.09 38.41 6.75
C ASP A 506 4.22 39.85 7.32
N ASP A 507 5.32 40.10 8.02
CA ASP A 507 5.65 41.43 8.53
C ASP A 507 6.80 42.05 7.69
N PRO A 508 6.56 43.15 6.96
CA PRO A 508 7.58 43.80 6.15
C PRO A 508 8.77 44.34 6.95
N SER A 509 8.61 44.54 8.26
CA SER A 509 9.67 45.01 9.16
C SER A 509 10.53 43.86 9.75
N SER A 510 10.10 42.61 9.57
CA SER A 510 10.80 41.42 10.05
C SER A 510 11.94 41.04 9.11
N LEU A 511 13.12 40.75 9.66
CA LEU A 511 14.24 40.13 8.89
C LEU A 511 14.00 38.64 8.63
N ALA A 512 12.95 38.02 9.19
CA ALA A 512 12.60 36.64 9.00
C ALA A 512 11.86 36.46 7.66
N THR A 513 12.04 35.28 7.06
CA THR A 513 11.24 34.87 5.86
C THR A 513 9.75 34.96 6.18
N GLY A 514 8.95 35.51 5.25
CA GLY A 514 7.49 35.59 5.41
C GLY A 514 6.83 34.23 5.55
N SER A 515 5.51 34.22 5.72
CA SER A 515 4.70 33.00 5.93
C SER A 515 4.77 31.97 4.79
N LYS A 516 5.37 32.31 3.65
CA LYS A 516 5.57 31.45 2.48
C LYS A 516 7.05 31.38 2.12
N SER A 517 7.51 30.14 1.84
CA SER A 517 8.86 29.93 1.31
C SER A 517 9.01 30.48 -0.10
N ASP A 518 10.25 30.61 -0.58
CA ASP A 518 10.52 30.75 -2.00
C ASP A 518 10.02 29.54 -2.79
N LEU A 519 9.86 29.73 -4.10
CA LEU A 519 9.42 28.69 -5.03
C LEU A 519 10.61 27.82 -5.44
N VAL A 520 10.53 26.53 -5.16
CA VAL A 520 11.48 25.53 -5.69
C VAL A 520 10.96 24.98 -7.00
N THR A 521 11.79 24.94 -8.04
CA THR A 521 11.44 24.36 -9.35
C THR A 521 12.48 23.32 -9.73
N VAL A 522 12.03 22.12 -10.11
CA VAL A 522 12.90 20.97 -10.44
C VAL A 522 12.33 20.20 -11.63
N SER A 523 13.21 19.72 -12.49
CA SER A 523 12.85 18.86 -13.63
C SER A 523 13.44 17.47 -13.51
N GLY A 524 12.77 16.49 -14.10
CA GLY A 524 13.22 15.11 -14.21
C GLY A 524 12.86 14.53 -15.57
N PHE A 525 13.52 13.45 -15.93
CA PHE A 525 13.23 12.73 -17.17
C PHE A 525 13.33 11.22 -16.97
N SER A 526 12.69 10.46 -17.84
CA SER A 526 12.89 9.02 -17.93
C SER A 526 12.95 8.53 -19.36
N ALA A 527 13.77 7.48 -19.55
CA ALA A 527 13.80 6.67 -20.76
C ALA A 527 13.59 5.22 -20.34
N LYS A 528 12.66 4.53 -20.99
CA LYS A 528 12.35 3.11 -20.72
C LYS A 528 12.22 2.38 -22.04
N GLY A 529 12.70 1.14 -22.10
CA GLY A 529 12.52 0.30 -23.26
C GLY A 529 12.56 -1.18 -22.92
N GLY A 530 11.93 -1.98 -23.77
CA GLY A 530 11.95 -3.42 -23.63
C GLY A 530 11.61 -4.11 -24.93
N ALA A 531 12.15 -5.31 -25.09
CA ALA A 531 11.89 -6.17 -26.23
C ALA A 531 11.65 -7.61 -25.73
N ASN A 532 10.65 -8.25 -26.29
CA ASN A 532 10.40 -9.68 -26.13
C ASN A 532 10.51 -10.35 -27.50
N TYR A 533 11.33 -11.39 -27.60
CA TYR A 533 11.53 -12.18 -28.79
C TYR A 533 11.00 -13.60 -28.58
N LYS A 534 10.09 -14.02 -29.40
CA LYS A 534 9.56 -15.38 -29.44
C LYS A 534 10.54 -16.30 -30.17
N LEU A 535 11.29 -17.11 -29.41
CA LEU A 535 12.18 -18.13 -29.95
C LEU A 535 11.40 -19.22 -30.69
N THR A 536 10.29 -19.63 -30.08
CA THR A 536 9.34 -20.59 -30.62
C THR A 536 7.91 -20.16 -30.25
N LYS A 537 6.90 -20.92 -30.68
CA LYS A 537 5.51 -20.72 -30.19
C LYS A 537 5.37 -20.93 -28.68
N LYS A 538 6.30 -21.66 -28.06
CA LYS A 538 6.27 -22.05 -26.64
C LYS A 538 7.32 -21.31 -25.78
N SER A 539 8.28 -20.62 -26.39
CA SER A 539 9.38 -20.00 -25.63
C SER A 539 9.68 -18.60 -26.11
N SER A 540 9.99 -17.72 -25.17
CA SER A 540 10.43 -16.34 -25.44
C SER A 540 11.49 -15.88 -24.46
N ILE A 541 12.29 -14.93 -24.92
CA ILE A 541 13.23 -14.18 -24.08
C ILE A 541 12.83 -12.71 -24.10
N TYR A 542 13.09 -12.01 -23.01
CA TYR A 542 12.89 -10.57 -22.97
C TYR A 542 14.04 -9.84 -22.29
N LEU A 543 14.23 -8.59 -22.68
CA LEU A 543 15.18 -7.66 -22.10
C LEU A 543 14.49 -6.32 -21.92
N ASN A 544 14.59 -5.72 -20.72
CA ASN A 544 14.10 -4.40 -20.41
C ASN A 544 15.21 -3.56 -19.81
N ALA A 545 15.22 -2.26 -20.09
CA ALA A 545 16.12 -1.29 -19.49
C ALA A 545 15.42 0.03 -19.24
N ALA A 546 15.87 0.76 -18.20
CA ALA A 546 15.37 2.08 -17.89
C ALA A 546 16.42 2.95 -17.21
N ALA A 547 16.33 4.26 -17.45
CA ALA A 547 17.12 5.29 -16.79
C ALA A 547 16.19 6.43 -16.37
N TYR A 548 16.26 6.83 -15.09
CA TYR A 548 15.43 7.90 -14.53
C TYR A 548 16.27 8.96 -13.84
N SER A 549 15.90 10.22 -14.04
CA SER A 549 16.22 11.34 -13.16
C SER A 549 14.97 11.64 -12.32
N ARG A 550 14.87 11.05 -11.14
CA ARG A 550 13.71 11.15 -10.27
C ARG A 550 13.79 12.41 -9.42
N ILE A 551 12.72 13.18 -9.42
CA ILE A 551 12.58 14.40 -8.62
C ILE A 551 12.31 13.99 -7.16
N PRO A 552 13.04 14.52 -6.16
CA PRO A 552 12.73 14.30 -4.75
C PRO A 552 11.35 14.87 -4.37
N TYR A 553 10.73 14.29 -3.36
CA TYR A 553 9.48 14.80 -2.80
C TYR A 553 9.65 16.16 -2.10
N SER A 554 8.55 16.90 -1.93
CA SER A 554 8.60 18.23 -1.31
C SER A 554 9.13 18.22 0.12
N SER A 555 8.96 17.13 0.87
CA SER A 555 9.54 16.96 2.22
C SER A 555 11.06 17.06 2.27
N VAL A 556 11.74 16.73 1.18
CA VAL A 556 13.22 16.80 1.10
C VAL A 556 13.69 18.27 1.01
N PHE A 557 12.94 19.10 0.30
CA PHE A 557 13.28 20.54 0.14
C PHE A 557 12.97 21.34 1.40
N PHE A 558 12.14 20.81 2.31
CA PHE A 558 11.74 21.45 3.57
C PHE A 558 11.98 20.49 4.76
N ALA A 559 13.11 19.80 4.76
CA ALA A 559 13.44 18.76 5.73
C ALA A 559 13.58 19.30 7.17
N GLN A 560 13.92 20.60 7.31
CA GLN A 560 14.09 21.28 8.59
C GLN A 560 12.76 21.65 9.26
N GLY A 561 11.61 21.43 8.59
CA GLY A 561 10.31 21.90 9.10
C GLY A 561 10.11 23.42 9.00
N THR A 562 11.01 24.17 8.37
CA THR A 562 11.01 25.62 8.20
C THR A 562 10.63 26.03 6.79
N ASN A 563 10.43 27.36 6.56
CA ASN A 563 10.24 27.92 5.20
C ASN A 563 11.56 28.06 4.41
N GLU A 564 12.69 27.76 5.02
CA GLU A 564 13.97 27.74 4.34
C GLU A 564 14.12 26.50 3.44
N ILE A 565 14.72 26.71 2.27
CA ILE A 565 14.94 25.64 1.30
C ILE A 565 16.21 24.88 1.69
N THR A 566 16.12 23.59 1.83
CA THR A 566 17.26 22.70 2.07
C THR A 566 18.24 22.77 0.90
N SER A 567 19.50 23.10 1.21
CA SER A 567 20.57 23.20 0.23
C SER A 567 21.08 21.85 -0.25
N GLY A 568 21.66 21.80 -1.45
CA GLY A 568 22.36 20.62 -1.98
C GLY A 568 21.46 19.47 -2.41
N VAL A 569 20.15 19.62 -2.42
CA VAL A 569 19.20 18.58 -2.87
C VAL A 569 19.41 18.32 -4.36
N LYS A 570 19.57 17.05 -4.72
CA LYS A 570 19.79 16.58 -6.09
C LYS A 570 18.73 15.55 -6.46
N ASN A 571 18.42 15.47 -7.77
CA ASN A 571 17.62 14.36 -8.27
C ASN A 571 18.31 13.03 -8.01
N GLU A 572 17.50 12.03 -7.68
CA GLU A 572 17.94 10.64 -7.66
C GLU A 572 18.19 10.15 -9.10
N LYS A 573 19.22 9.34 -9.30
CA LYS A 573 19.51 8.70 -10.59
C LYS A 573 19.34 7.21 -10.45
N ASN A 574 18.52 6.64 -11.30
CA ASN A 574 18.16 5.22 -11.25
C ASN A 574 18.43 4.56 -12.60
N PHE A 575 19.13 3.44 -12.57
CA PHE A 575 19.40 2.59 -13.71
C PHE A 575 18.91 1.19 -13.42
N LEU A 576 18.05 0.67 -14.28
CA LEU A 576 17.44 -0.64 -14.10
C LEU A 576 17.61 -1.47 -15.37
N SER A 577 17.80 -2.78 -15.19
CA SER A 577 17.74 -3.76 -16.27
C SER A 577 17.09 -5.05 -15.79
N GLU A 578 16.40 -5.72 -16.69
CA GLU A 578 15.77 -7.03 -16.45
C GLU A 578 15.93 -7.88 -17.70
N ALA A 579 16.26 -9.16 -17.51
CA ALA A 579 16.26 -10.15 -18.57
C ALA A 579 15.50 -11.40 -18.08
N GLY A 580 14.79 -12.05 -18.98
CA GLY A 580 14.07 -13.25 -18.59
C GLY A 580 13.78 -14.20 -19.73
N TYR A 581 13.45 -15.41 -19.34
CA TYR A 581 13.07 -16.51 -20.21
C TYR A 581 11.72 -17.07 -19.77
N ARG A 582 10.82 -17.27 -20.72
CA ARG A 582 9.51 -17.89 -20.52
C ARG A 582 9.39 -19.13 -21.39
N TYR A 583 8.90 -20.21 -20.78
CA TYR A 583 8.61 -21.45 -21.48
C TYR A 583 7.21 -21.94 -21.13
N ILE A 584 6.40 -22.25 -22.14
CA ILE A 584 5.06 -22.78 -21.99
C ILE A 584 5.09 -24.25 -22.41
N PHE A 585 4.72 -25.15 -21.51
CA PHE A 585 4.60 -26.58 -21.74
C PHE A 585 3.13 -27.03 -21.65
N GLN A 586 2.85 -28.30 -21.98
CA GLN A 586 1.51 -28.80 -22.17
C GLN A 586 0.50 -28.45 -21.04
N ARG A 587 0.94 -28.39 -19.78
CA ARG A 587 0.05 -28.15 -18.63
C ARG A 587 0.58 -27.06 -17.69
N GLY A 588 1.38 -26.17 -18.21
CA GLY A 588 1.92 -25.12 -17.36
C GLY A 588 2.90 -24.19 -18.05
N SER A 589 3.55 -23.39 -17.24
CA SER A 589 4.59 -22.46 -17.68
C SER A 589 5.69 -22.33 -16.65
N LEU A 590 6.87 -22.01 -17.14
CA LEU A 590 8.02 -21.64 -16.33
C LEU A 590 8.47 -20.26 -16.76
N GLU A 591 8.81 -19.42 -15.80
CA GLU A 591 9.36 -18.11 -16.05
C GLU A 591 10.49 -17.81 -15.08
N LEU A 592 11.64 -17.48 -15.65
CA LEU A 592 12.85 -17.08 -14.94
C LEU A 592 13.17 -15.62 -15.30
N THR A 593 13.42 -14.79 -14.28
CA THR A 593 13.77 -13.37 -14.42
C THR A 593 15.01 -13.07 -13.61
N GLY A 594 16.01 -12.44 -14.22
CA GLY A 594 17.10 -11.75 -13.53
C GLY A 594 16.86 -10.25 -13.56
N TYR A 595 17.17 -9.55 -12.47
CA TYR A 595 17.04 -8.09 -12.40
C TYR A 595 18.27 -7.46 -11.76
N TRP A 596 18.54 -6.21 -12.15
CA TRP A 596 19.57 -5.36 -11.60
C TRP A 596 19.08 -3.91 -11.55
N ALA A 597 19.31 -3.22 -10.42
CA ALA A 597 18.96 -1.83 -10.23
C ALA A 597 20.05 -1.12 -9.42
N TYR A 598 20.56 -0.02 -9.95
CA TYR A 598 21.49 0.86 -9.25
C TYR A 598 20.83 2.20 -8.99
N TRP A 599 20.75 2.58 -7.72
CA TRP A 599 20.07 3.78 -7.23
C TRP A 599 21.07 4.73 -6.61
N LYS A 600 21.15 5.95 -7.14
CA LYS A 600 22.08 7.00 -6.71
C LYS A 600 21.37 8.20 -6.12
N ASN A 601 22.06 8.86 -5.18
CA ASN A 601 21.66 10.12 -4.57
C ASN A 601 20.30 10.05 -3.86
N LYS A 602 19.96 8.92 -3.23
CA LYS A 602 18.76 8.86 -2.39
C LYS A 602 18.91 9.84 -1.23
N THR A 603 17.82 10.59 -0.99
CA THR A 603 17.68 11.38 0.23
C THR A 603 16.65 10.72 1.15
N ILE A 604 17.00 10.54 2.42
CA ILE A 604 16.13 10.05 3.47
C ILE A 604 15.93 11.18 4.48
N VAL A 605 14.66 11.50 4.78
CA VAL A 605 14.28 12.42 5.86
C VAL A 605 13.51 11.59 6.89
N SER A 606 13.96 11.57 8.14
CA SER A 606 13.25 10.89 9.21
C SER A 606 12.00 11.67 9.62
N ASN A 607 11.02 10.96 10.19
CA ASN A 607 10.05 11.64 11.04
C ASN A 607 10.75 12.15 12.31
N PRO A 608 10.21 13.17 12.98
CA PRO A 608 10.71 13.60 14.27
C PRO A 608 10.77 12.44 15.28
N TYR A 609 11.82 12.37 16.04
CA TYR A 609 11.97 11.41 17.13
C TYR A 609 12.66 12.09 18.32
N THR A 610 12.36 11.61 19.51
CA THR A 610 12.91 12.19 20.75
C THR A 610 14.23 11.52 21.10
N GLN A 611 15.28 12.31 21.30
CA GLN A 611 16.56 11.86 21.82
C GLN A 611 16.51 11.59 23.34
N GLN A 612 17.61 11.06 23.91
CA GLN A 612 17.69 10.76 25.34
C GLN A 612 17.56 11.99 26.25
N ASP A 613 17.89 13.17 25.73
CA ASP A 613 17.78 14.47 26.42
C ASP A 613 16.38 15.12 26.25
N ASN A 614 15.41 14.39 25.75
CA ASN A 614 14.04 14.82 25.46
C ASN A 614 13.88 15.90 24.35
N ASN A 615 14.91 16.15 23.56
CA ASN A 615 14.79 17.03 22.41
C ASN A 615 14.23 16.27 21.22
N ASP A 616 13.19 16.79 20.59
CA ASP A 616 12.66 16.24 19.33
C ASP A 616 13.54 16.68 18.18
N VAL A 617 14.13 15.70 17.49
CA VAL A 617 15.03 15.93 16.37
C VAL A 617 14.58 15.15 15.14
N SER A 618 14.98 15.61 13.97
CA SER A 618 14.93 14.82 12.74
C SER A 618 16.30 14.76 12.10
N PHE A 619 16.53 13.75 11.29
CA PHE A 619 17.74 13.67 10.48
C PHE A 619 17.44 13.67 8.99
N MET A 620 18.39 14.17 8.21
CA MET A 620 18.39 14.09 6.76
C MET A 620 19.70 13.50 6.26
N ILE A 621 19.61 12.40 5.57
CA ILE A 621 20.72 11.76 4.84
C ILE A 621 20.61 12.14 3.37
N GLN A 622 21.68 12.61 2.76
CA GLN A 622 21.76 12.90 1.33
C GLN A 622 22.86 12.07 0.66
N GLY A 623 22.63 11.70 -0.59
CA GLY A 623 23.64 11.05 -1.40
C GLY A 623 23.83 9.55 -1.13
N LEU A 624 22.84 8.88 -0.54
CA LEU A 624 22.90 7.45 -0.28
C LEU A 624 22.69 6.66 -1.58
N ASP A 625 23.56 5.74 -1.86
CA ASP A 625 23.53 4.86 -3.04
C ASP A 625 23.14 3.43 -2.62
N ALA A 626 22.39 2.73 -3.48
CA ALA A 626 22.01 1.34 -3.25
C ALA A 626 22.13 0.49 -4.52
N LEU A 627 22.46 -0.79 -4.34
CA LEU A 627 22.48 -1.78 -5.40
C LEU A 627 21.53 -2.92 -5.05
N HIS A 628 20.58 -3.19 -5.96
CA HIS A 628 19.64 -4.29 -5.86
C HIS A 628 19.77 -5.21 -7.07
N TYR A 629 20.03 -6.49 -6.86
CA TYR A 629 19.98 -7.48 -7.93
C TYR A 629 19.46 -8.82 -7.41
N GLY A 630 18.97 -9.66 -8.31
CA GLY A 630 18.42 -10.94 -7.92
C GLY A 630 17.78 -11.71 -9.05
N THR A 631 17.21 -12.85 -8.69
CA THR A 631 16.56 -13.77 -9.60
C THR A 631 15.20 -14.18 -9.05
N GLU A 632 14.22 -14.31 -9.94
CA GLU A 632 12.87 -14.75 -9.61
C GLU A 632 12.47 -15.91 -10.53
N LEU A 633 11.94 -16.97 -9.96
CA LEU A 633 11.38 -18.11 -10.68
C LEU A 633 9.89 -18.23 -10.37
N THR A 634 9.07 -18.42 -11.39
CA THR A 634 7.66 -18.78 -11.23
C THR A 634 7.37 -20.01 -12.10
N VAL A 635 6.73 -21.00 -11.52
CA VAL A 635 6.28 -22.21 -12.20
C VAL A 635 4.79 -22.38 -11.97
N THR A 636 4.01 -22.51 -13.03
CA THR A 636 2.60 -22.91 -12.95
C THR A 636 2.45 -24.28 -13.55
N PHE A 637 1.67 -25.15 -12.89
CA PHE A 637 1.44 -26.51 -13.34
C PHE A 637 0.04 -26.98 -12.96
N ALA A 638 -0.74 -27.43 -13.94
CA ALA A 638 -2.11 -27.93 -13.76
C ALA A 638 -2.19 -29.38 -14.26
N PRO A 639 -1.76 -30.40 -13.45
CA PRO A 639 -1.78 -31.81 -13.85
C PRO A 639 -3.19 -32.30 -14.18
N TYR A 640 -4.19 -31.74 -13.50
CA TYR A 640 -5.60 -32.08 -13.70
C TYR A 640 -6.45 -30.79 -13.75
N ARG A 641 -7.65 -30.85 -14.34
CA ARG A 641 -8.59 -29.70 -14.38
C ARG A 641 -9.03 -29.24 -12.99
N TRP A 642 -8.97 -30.13 -11.99
CA TRP A 642 -9.35 -29.85 -10.61
C TRP A 642 -8.17 -29.51 -9.70
N LEU A 643 -6.92 -29.62 -10.17
CA LEU A 643 -5.70 -29.41 -9.37
C LEU A 643 -4.70 -28.57 -10.14
N SER A 644 -4.26 -27.46 -9.54
CA SER A 644 -3.18 -26.65 -10.06
C SER A 644 -2.22 -26.22 -8.97
N PHE A 645 -0.97 -26.00 -9.34
CA PHE A 645 0.11 -25.51 -8.50
C PHE A 645 0.70 -24.25 -9.10
N GLU A 646 1.00 -23.28 -8.25
CA GLU A 646 1.84 -22.12 -8.57
C GLU A 646 3.00 -22.11 -7.58
N GLY A 647 4.21 -22.40 -8.04
CA GLY A 647 5.43 -22.29 -7.26
C GLY A 647 6.18 -21.00 -7.61
N ASN A 648 6.76 -20.37 -6.60
CA ASN A 648 7.59 -19.18 -6.79
C ASN A 648 8.81 -19.19 -5.88
N LEU A 649 9.89 -18.58 -6.37
CA LEU A 649 11.13 -18.37 -5.63
C LEU A 649 11.70 -17.00 -6.04
N SER A 650 12.10 -16.21 -5.07
CA SER A 650 12.82 -14.94 -5.26
C SER A 650 14.06 -14.93 -4.38
N VAL A 651 15.21 -14.71 -4.98
CA VAL A 651 16.49 -14.57 -4.28
C VAL A 651 17.11 -13.24 -4.71
N GLY A 652 17.15 -12.29 -3.79
CA GLY A 652 17.72 -10.98 -3.98
C GLY A 652 19.02 -10.79 -3.20
N HIS A 653 19.73 -9.74 -3.55
CA HIS A 653 20.86 -9.19 -2.80
C HIS A 653 20.80 -7.67 -2.91
N TRP A 654 20.50 -7.02 -1.79
CA TRP A 654 20.23 -5.58 -1.74
C TRP A 654 21.08 -4.94 -0.65
N ASN A 655 21.98 -4.03 -1.06
CA ASN A 655 22.93 -3.40 -0.13
C ASN A 655 23.10 -1.92 -0.43
N TRP A 656 23.32 -1.16 0.62
CA TRP A 656 23.84 0.21 0.55
C TRP A 656 25.28 0.20 0.03
N LYS A 657 25.71 1.25 -0.67
CA LYS A 657 26.97 1.24 -1.43
C LYS A 657 27.91 2.38 -1.10
N ASN A 658 27.62 3.14 -0.07
CA ASN A 658 28.51 4.20 0.41
C ASN A 658 28.19 4.59 1.87
N ASP A 659 29.18 5.16 2.50
CA ASP A 659 29.01 5.92 3.74
C ASP A 659 28.52 7.32 3.42
N VAL A 660 27.75 7.91 4.32
CA VAL A 660 27.11 9.22 4.11
C VAL A 660 27.18 10.08 5.37
N LYS A 661 26.80 11.33 5.23
CA LYS A 661 26.56 12.23 6.36
C LYS A 661 25.07 12.40 6.59
N ALA A 662 24.69 12.48 7.87
CA ALA A 662 23.35 12.86 8.28
C ALA A 662 23.39 14.20 9.01
N ASN A 663 22.60 15.15 8.55
CA ASN A 663 22.34 16.39 9.28
C ASN A 663 21.23 16.15 10.29
N ILE A 664 21.43 16.59 11.53
CA ILE A 664 20.45 16.52 12.61
C ILE A 664 19.88 17.91 12.82
N TYR A 665 18.56 18.01 12.83
CA TYR A 665 17.81 19.25 13.00
C TYR A 665 16.97 19.19 14.26
N ASP A 666 17.05 20.23 15.08
CA ASP A 666 16.11 20.46 16.18
C ASP A 666 14.73 20.82 15.65
N GLN A 667 13.70 20.15 16.12
CA GLN A 667 12.35 20.33 15.58
C GLN A 667 11.64 21.57 16.12
N TYR A 668 12.15 22.18 17.18
CA TYR A 668 11.61 23.42 17.73
C TYR A 668 12.14 24.66 17.00
N SER A 669 13.43 24.71 16.77
CA SER A 669 14.08 25.84 16.11
C SER A 669 14.24 25.66 14.60
N GLY A 670 14.18 24.42 14.11
CA GLY A 670 14.53 24.08 12.71
C GLY A 670 16.01 24.22 12.40
N LEU A 671 16.84 24.49 13.40
CA LEU A 671 18.28 24.69 13.21
C LEU A 671 19.00 23.34 13.08
N LYS A 672 20.02 23.29 12.24
CA LYS A 672 20.97 22.19 12.23
C LYS A 672 21.80 22.25 13.52
N ILE A 673 21.66 21.24 14.36
CA ILE A 673 22.36 21.12 15.64
C ILE A 673 23.58 20.22 15.58
N ASP A 674 23.59 19.25 14.63
CA ASP A 674 24.71 18.32 14.51
C ASP A 674 24.85 17.77 13.08
N GLU A 675 26.02 17.17 12.79
CA GLU A 675 26.30 16.41 11.57
C GLU A 675 27.09 15.16 11.96
N ILE A 676 26.52 14.01 11.70
CA ILE A 676 27.14 12.72 12.01
C ILE A 676 27.54 11.98 10.73
N ASN A 677 28.66 11.23 10.79
CA ASN A 677 29.00 10.27 9.76
C ASN A 677 28.20 8.97 9.99
N VAL A 678 27.57 8.46 8.94
CA VAL A 678 26.80 7.23 8.96
C VAL A 678 27.53 6.18 8.12
N TYR A 679 28.02 5.16 8.77
CA TYR A 679 28.79 4.09 8.14
C TYR A 679 27.86 2.99 7.64
N SER A 680 27.32 3.18 6.42
CA SER A 680 26.29 2.34 5.80
C SER A 680 26.78 1.48 4.64
N ASP A 681 28.00 1.68 4.14
CA ASP A 681 28.52 0.90 3.01
C ASP A 681 28.54 -0.62 3.30
N GLY A 682 27.97 -1.40 2.41
CA GLY A 682 27.85 -2.85 2.52
C GLY A 682 26.67 -3.34 3.35
N LEU A 683 25.98 -2.49 4.13
CA LEU A 683 24.83 -2.91 4.94
C LEU A 683 23.68 -3.44 4.07
N PRO A 684 23.04 -4.55 4.47
CA PRO A 684 21.82 -5.02 3.80
C PRO A 684 20.71 -3.97 3.89
N VAL A 685 19.91 -3.83 2.83
CA VAL A 685 18.67 -3.07 2.90
C VAL A 685 17.69 -3.85 3.78
N GLY A 686 17.23 -3.22 4.85
CA GLY A 686 16.34 -3.82 5.84
C GLY A 686 14.86 -3.83 5.45
N ASP A 687 14.04 -4.39 6.32
CA ASP A 687 12.58 -4.41 6.24
C ASP A 687 11.98 -5.23 5.08
N ALA A 688 12.77 -6.06 4.40
CA ALA A 688 12.25 -6.99 3.40
C ALA A 688 13.14 -8.25 3.29
N PRO A 689 12.56 -9.45 3.19
CA PRO A 689 13.32 -10.69 3.07
C PRO A 689 13.99 -10.80 1.71
N GLN A 690 15.29 -11.04 1.69
CA GLN A 690 16.07 -11.21 0.46
C GLN A 690 15.90 -12.61 -0.15
N THR A 691 15.27 -13.54 0.57
CA THR A 691 14.86 -14.84 0.04
C THR A 691 13.39 -15.08 0.37
N GLN A 692 12.60 -15.32 -0.66
CA GLN A 692 11.19 -15.68 -0.53
C GLN A 692 10.90 -16.89 -1.40
N GLY A 693 10.09 -17.82 -0.88
CA GLY A 693 9.58 -18.96 -1.62
C GLY A 693 8.11 -19.19 -1.31
N GLY A 694 7.40 -19.83 -2.21
CA GLY A 694 6.01 -20.18 -1.96
C GLY A 694 5.46 -21.20 -2.92
N ILE A 695 4.44 -21.92 -2.46
CA ILE A 695 3.65 -22.83 -3.27
C ILE A 695 2.18 -22.62 -2.94
N THR A 696 1.40 -22.27 -3.96
CA THR A 696 -0.05 -22.25 -3.89
C THR A 696 -0.60 -23.51 -4.57
N SER A 697 -1.33 -24.33 -3.81
CA SER A 697 -2.07 -25.48 -4.34
C SER A 697 -3.55 -25.13 -4.40
N SER A 698 -4.14 -25.26 -5.60
CA SER A 698 -5.54 -24.89 -5.84
C SER A 698 -6.33 -26.13 -6.26
N PHE A 699 -7.40 -26.42 -5.53
CA PHE A 699 -8.30 -27.54 -5.76
C PHE A 699 -9.68 -27.00 -6.17
N LYS A 700 -10.12 -27.31 -7.40
CA LYS A 700 -11.46 -27.01 -7.92
C LYS A 700 -12.27 -28.29 -7.96
N LEU A 701 -12.95 -28.56 -6.88
CA LEU A 701 -13.69 -29.81 -6.70
C LEU A 701 -15.09 -29.74 -7.36
N ARG A 702 -15.73 -30.89 -7.47
CA ARG A 702 -17.13 -30.95 -7.93
C ARG A 702 -18.04 -30.19 -6.95
N ASN A 703 -19.24 -29.82 -7.39
CA ASN A 703 -20.26 -29.13 -6.59
C ASN A 703 -19.87 -27.69 -6.14
N GLY A 704 -18.93 -27.03 -6.81
CA GLY A 704 -18.59 -25.65 -6.57
C GLY A 704 -17.72 -25.39 -5.34
N ILE A 705 -16.97 -26.38 -4.90
CA ILE A 705 -15.98 -26.24 -3.81
C ILE A 705 -14.62 -25.88 -4.42
N GLU A 706 -14.04 -24.80 -3.93
CA GLU A 706 -12.66 -24.40 -4.25
C GLU A 706 -11.86 -24.29 -2.95
N ILE A 707 -10.64 -24.83 -2.95
CA ILE A 707 -9.72 -24.79 -1.80
C ILE A 707 -8.36 -24.31 -2.30
N TYR A 708 -7.76 -23.38 -1.58
CA TYR A 708 -6.40 -22.89 -1.79
C TYR A 708 -5.59 -23.14 -0.54
N LEU A 709 -4.44 -23.77 -0.70
CA LEU A 709 -3.45 -23.96 0.35
C LEU A 709 -2.19 -23.21 -0.09
N ASP A 710 -1.83 -22.16 0.65
CA ASP A 710 -0.68 -21.32 0.37
C ASP A 710 0.39 -21.59 1.43
N TRP A 711 1.56 -22.10 1.02
CA TRP A 711 2.78 -22.14 1.83
C TRP A 711 3.71 -21.02 1.38
N MET A 712 4.29 -20.28 2.35
CA MET A 712 5.22 -19.18 2.12
C MET A 712 6.42 -19.30 3.05
N TYR A 713 7.62 -19.13 2.51
CA TYR A 713 8.90 -19.03 3.23
C TYR A 713 9.47 -17.63 3.07
N ASN A 714 9.97 -17.03 4.17
CA ASN A 714 10.68 -15.77 4.20
C ASN A 714 11.99 -15.94 4.98
N GLY A 715 13.10 -15.60 4.34
CA GLY A 715 14.42 -15.72 4.93
C GLY A 715 15.34 -14.58 4.52
N ARG A 716 16.48 -14.46 5.21
CA ARG A 716 17.43 -13.35 5.08
C ARG A 716 16.75 -11.99 5.22
N LEU A 717 15.86 -11.85 6.20
CA LEU A 717 15.25 -10.60 6.61
C LEU A 717 16.18 -9.90 7.59
N TYR A 718 16.53 -8.64 7.32
CA TYR A 718 17.38 -7.82 8.18
C TYR A 718 16.56 -6.69 8.78
N ALA A 719 16.87 -6.33 10.04
CA ALA A 719 16.34 -5.13 10.67
C ALA A 719 16.86 -3.88 9.93
N ASP A 720 16.03 -2.83 9.89
CA ASP A 720 16.44 -1.56 9.30
C ASP A 720 17.40 -0.82 10.25
N PHE A 721 18.50 -0.27 9.74
CA PHE A 721 19.47 0.44 10.58
C PHE A 721 18.96 1.79 11.05
N GLU A 722 19.42 2.23 12.22
CA GLU A 722 19.27 3.61 12.67
C GLU A 722 20.56 4.38 12.40
N PRO A 723 20.50 5.56 11.78
CA PRO A 723 21.70 6.35 11.47
C PRO A 723 22.54 6.70 12.70
N THR A 724 21.88 6.97 13.82
CA THR A 724 22.53 7.31 15.09
C THR A 724 23.30 6.16 15.74
N ASP A 725 22.98 4.92 15.36
CA ASP A 725 23.66 3.71 15.84
C ASP A 725 24.79 3.26 14.89
N ARG A 726 25.01 3.98 13.78
CA ARG A 726 26.04 3.68 12.77
C ARG A 726 27.11 4.75 12.65
N ILE A 727 27.52 5.32 13.78
CA ILE A 727 28.51 6.41 13.84
C ILE A 727 29.95 5.93 14.13
N ASN A 728 30.14 4.65 14.42
CA ASN A 728 31.45 4.07 14.66
C ASN A 728 32.08 3.57 13.33
N PRO A 729 33.25 4.12 12.89
CA PRO A 729 33.88 3.71 11.63
C PRO A 729 34.36 2.26 11.63
N ASN A 730 34.58 1.67 12.81
CA ASN A 730 35.03 0.28 12.97
C ASN A 730 33.88 -0.72 12.99
N ASP A 731 32.65 -0.24 13.13
CA ASP A 731 31.48 -1.10 13.10
C ASP A 731 30.99 -1.25 11.66
N ARG A 732 31.31 -2.40 11.07
CA ARG A 732 30.88 -2.82 9.74
C ARG A 732 30.01 -4.06 9.78
N SER A 733 29.53 -4.42 10.97
CA SER A 733 28.65 -5.56 11.18
C SER A 733 27.33 -5.34 10.44
N TYR A 734 26.76 -6.42 9.91
CA TYR A 734 25.43 -6.34 9.32
C TYR A 734 24.39 -6.03 10.40
N SER A 735 23.34 -5.32 10.00
CA SER A 735 22.15 -5.21 10.84
C SER A 735 21.65 -6.58 11.25
N LEU A 736 20.99 -6.67 12.40
CA LEU A 736 20.47 -7.92 12.95
C LEU A 736 19.67 -8.69 11.87
N LYS A 737 20.10 -9.90 11.58
CA LYS A 737 19.34 -10.85 10.79
C LYS A 737 18.22 -11.42 11.65
N LEU A 738 16.99 -11.21 11.23
CA LEU A 738 15.81 -11.75 11.89
C LEU A 738 15.63 -13.24 11.56
N PRO A 739 14.95 -14.02 12.44
CA PRO A 739 14.68 -15.43 12.18
C PRO A 739 13.91 -15.64 10.88
N ASP A 740 14.30 -16.66 10.14
CA ASP A 740 13.56 -17.14 8.97
C ASP A 740 12.25 -17.79 9.45
N TYR A 741 11.17 -17.69 8.65
CA TYR A 741 9.87 -18.24 9.04
C TYR A 741 9.05 -18.77 7.86
N ASN A 742 8.07 -19.62 8.19
CA ASN A 742 7.15 -20.24 7.26
C ASN A 742 5.70 -19.94 7.65
N LEU A 743 4.87 -19.62 6.68
CA LEU A 743 3.43 -19.42 6.88
C LEU A 743 2.65 -20.38 6.00
N VAL A 744 1.60 -20.97 6.56
CA VAL A 744 0.63 -21.77 5.82
C VAL A 744 -0.74 -21.13 5.98
N ASN A 745 -1.41 -20.84 4.86
CA ASN A 745 -2.76 -20.27 4.85
C ASN A 745 -3.70 -21.20 4.09
N LEU A 746 -4.94 -21.30 4.57
CA LEU A 746 -6.02 -22.04 3.95
C LEU A 746 -7.14 -21.05 3.57
N SER A 747 -7.58 -21.09 2.31
CA SER A 747 -8.80 -20.41 1.88
C SER A 747 -9.71 -21.42 1.20
N ALA A 748 -10.99 -21.45 1.57
CA ALA A 748 -11.97 -22.33 0.96
C ALA A 748 -13.24 -21.57 0.63
N SER A 749 -13.89 -21.93 -0.46
CA SER A 749 -15.23 -21.46 -0.80
C SER A 749 -16.11 -22.58 -1.30
N TRP A 750 -17.40 -22.44 -1.04
CA TRP A 750 -18.44 -23.31 -1.59
C TRP A 750 -19.50 -22.46 -2.24
N ARG A 751 -19.62 -22.55 -3.56
CA ARG A 751 -20.60 -21.84 -4.37
C ARG A 751 -21.72 -22.76 -4.82
N ARG A 752 -22.97 -22.33 -4.62
CA ARG A 752 -24.16 -22.98 -5.10
C ARG A 752 -25.05 -22.02 -5.86
N SER A 753 -25.45 -22.43 -7.05
CA SER A 753 -26.45 -21.71 -7.86
C SER A 753 -27.83 -22.31 -7.60
N ILE A 754 -28.81 -21.47 -7.33
CA ILE A 754 -30.21 -21.84 -7.17
C ILE A 754 -31.01 -21.07 -8.21
N LYS A 755 -31.80 -21.78 -9.00
CA LYS A 755 -32.64 -21.18 -10.03
C LYS A 755 -34.01 -20.86 -9.43
N ASN A 756 -34.29 -19.56 -9.23
CA ASN A 756 -35.58 -19.08 -8.77
C ASN A 756 -36.19 -18.14 -9.79
N ALA A 757 -37.49 -18.38 -10.16
CA ALA A 757 -38.25 -17.52 -11.08
C ALA A 757 -37.51 -17.14 -12.38
N GLY A 758 -36.74 -18.07 -12.94
CA GLY A 758 -36.00 -17.85 -14.20
C GLY A 758 -34.64 -17.16 -14.06
N LYS A 759 -34.29 -16.67 -12.88
CA LYS A 759 -32.97 -16.06 -12.55
C LYS A 759 -32.12 -17.01 -11.73
N ASN A 760 -30.80 -16.98 -11.97
CA ASN A 760 -29.84 -17.72 -11.18
C ASN A 760 -29.35 -16.87 -10.01
N SER A 761 -29.63 -17.31 -8.80
CA SER A 761 -29.06 -16.73 -7.57
C SER A 761 -27.86 -17.58 -7.12
N ASN A 762 -26.71 -16.95 -6.87
CA ASN A 762 -25.51 -17.65 -6.41
C ASN A 762 -25.28 -17.35 -4.93
N TYR A 763 -25.11 -18.40 -4.15
CA TYR A 763 -24.73 -18.35 -2.73
C TYR A 763 -23.29 -18.84 -2.61
N THR A 764 -22.42 -18.10 -1.96
CA THR A 764 -21.02 -18.50 -1.73
C THR A 764 -20.70 -18.39 -0.26
N LEU A 765 -20.28 -19.49 0.34
CA LEU A 765 -19.69 -19.53 1.69
C LEU A 765 -18.18 -19.43 1.57
N PHE A 766 -17.55 -18.73 2.49
CA PHE A 766 -16.10 -18.52 2.56
C PHE A 766 -15.56 -18.95 3.93
N LEU A 767 -14.37 -19.52 3.92
CA LEU A 767 -13.54 -19.78 5.08
C LEU A 767 -12.10 -19.40 4.76
N ASN A 768 -11.51 -18.53 5.58
CA ASN A 768 -10.09 -18.24 5.50
C ASN A 768 -9.45 -18.49 6.86
N ILE A 769 -8.32 -19.17 6.88
CA ILE A 769 -7.45 -19.36 8.05
C ILE A 769 -6.05 -18.94 7.63
N ASN A 770 -5.49 -17.96 8.31
CA ASN A 770 -4.15 -17.47 8.09
C ASN A 770 -3.24 -17.98 9.20
N ASN A 771 -1.97 -18.22 8.85
CA ASN A 771 -0.98 -18.77 9.77
C ASN A 771 -1.52 -20.00 10.51
N LEU A 772 -1.93 -21.01 9.73
CA LEU A 772 -2.58 -22.24 10.21
C LEU A 772 -1.73 -23.00 11.23
N LEU A 773 -0.40 -22.85 11.17
CA LEU A 773 0.55 -23.50 12.08
C LEU A 773 0.85 -22.67 13.32
N ASP A 774 0.22 -21.52 13.49
CA ASP A 774 0.42 -20.55 14.57
C ASP A 774 1.89 -20.17 14.76
N GLU A 775 2.63 -20.03 13.65
CA GLU A 775 4.04 -19.63 13.65
C GLU A 775 4.20 -18.24 14.27
N ARG A 776 5.16 -18.11 15.21
CA ARG A 776 5.51 -16.85 15.84
C ARG A 776 6.70 -16.22 15.09
N TYR A 777 6.48 -15.13 14.41
CA TYR A 777 7.46 -14.51 13.53
C TYR A 777 7.55 -12.99 13.69
N ILE A 778 8.69 -12.44 13.27
CA ILE A 778 8.94 -11.00 13.26
C ILE A 778 8.73 -10.48 11.84
N GLU A 779 7.84 -9.50 11.68
CA GLU A 779 7.59 -8.88 10.38
C GLU A 779 8.68 -7.89 9.98
N ARG A 780 9.10 -7.03 10.92
CA ARG A 780 10.11 -6.00 10.69
C ARG A 780 10.51 -5.31 11.99
N GLY A 781 11.57 -4.54 11.96
CA GLY A 781 11.96 -3.72 13.09
C GLY A 781 13.24 -2.95 12.87
N LYS A 782 13.67 -2.26 13.93
CA LYS A 782 14.86 -1.46 13.95
C LYS A 782 16.00 -2.22 14.64
N ASP A 783 17.15 -2.13 14.01
CA ASP A 783 18.41 -2.60 14.56
C ASP A 783 18.80 -1.74 15.76
N GLY A 784 19.43 -2.32 16.74
CA GLY A 784 20.00 -1.58 17.87
C GLY A 784 21.52 -1.50 17.76
N ALA A 785 22.13 -0.74 18.68
CA ALA A 785 23.55 -0.43 18.66
C ALA A 785 24.48 -1.67 18.77
N ASP A 786 24.01 -2.77 19.34
CA ASP A 786 24.77 -4.02 19.49
C ASP A 786 24.41 -5.11 18.45
N HIS A 787 23.46 -4.82 17.54
CA HIS A 787 22.99 -5.71 16.48
C HIS A 787 22.48 -7.07 17.00
N THR A 788 21.89 -7.06 18.22
CA THR A 788 21.33 -8.25 18.86
C THR A 788 19.84 -8.12 19.14
N MET A 789 19.19 -9.22 19.52
CA MET A 789 17.78 -9.21 19.93
C MET A 789 17.52 -8.42 21.21
N ALA A 790 18.54 -8.16 22.03
CA ALA A 790 18.40 -7.40 23.28
C ALA A 790 18.03 -5.92 23.03
N THR A 791 18.66 -5.31 22.05
CA THR A 791 18.43 -3.90 21.70
C THR A 791 17.42 -3.75 20.55
N PHE A 792 17.10 -4.83 19.82
CA PHE A 792 16.10 -4.84 18.75
C PHE A 792 14.71 -4.42 19.22
N ARG A 793 14.02 -3.64 18.40
CA ARG A 793 12.61 -3.27 18.59
C ARG A 793 11.83 -3.48 17.30
N GLY A 794 10.73 -4.26 17.35
CA GLY A 794 10.01 -4.65 16.14
C GLY A 794 8.53 -4.86 16.28
N TYR A 795 7.93 -5.27 15.16
CA TYR A 795 6.56 -5.72 15.05
C TYR A 795 6.54 -7.22 14.77
N TRP A 796 5.76 -7.94 15.58
CA TRP A 796 5.51 -9.37 15.38
C TRP A 796 4.26 -9.56 14.55
N GLY A 797 4.29 -10.55 13.68
CA GLY A 797 3.15 -10.94 12.86
C GLY A 797 2.04 -11.58 13.69
N PHE A 798 0.88 -11.68 13.06
CA PHE A 798 -0.27 -12.30 13.70
C PHE A 798 -0.09 -13.82 13.80
N GLY A 799 -0.44 -14.41 14.93
CA GLY A 799 -0.62 -15.85 15.07
C GLY A 799 -1.81 -16.33 14.23
N ILE A 800 -2.30 -17.53 14.53
CA ILE A 800 -3.46 -18.07 13.82
C ILE A 800 -4.64 -17.09 13.90
N ASN A 801 -5.22 -16.79 12.75
CA ASN A 801 -6.40 -15.93 12.61
C ASN A 801 -7.20 -16.34 11.37
N GLY A 802 -8.42 -15.80 11.23
CA GLY A 802 -9.24 -16.16 10.08
C GLY A 802 -10.62 -15.56 10.13
N ASN A 803 -11.42 -15.92 9.14
CA ASN A 803 -12.78 -15.43 9.00
C ASN A 803 -13.68 -16.43 8.27
N ILE A 804 -14.96 -16.27 8.47
CA ILE A 804 -16.02 -16.93 7.72
C ILE A 804 -16.93 -15.89 7.10
N GLY A 805 -17.58 -16.23 6.01
CA GLY A 805 -18.49 -15.30 5.36
C GLY A 805 -19.48 -15.97 4.42
N ILE A 806 -20.51 -15.20 4.09
CA ILE A 806 -21.50 -15.55 3.07
C ILE A 806 -21.68 -14.38 2.10
N ARG A 807 -21.78 -14.70 0.82
CA ARG A 807 -22.13 -13.76 -0.25
C ARG A 807 -23.32 -14.31 -1.04
N VAL A 808 -24.19 -13.42 -1.41
CA VAL A 808 -25.34 -13.69 -2.28
C VAL A 808 -25.26 -12.78 -3.49
N ASP A 809 -25.36 -13.36 -4.68
CA ASP A 809 -25.42 -12.66 -5.97
C ASP A 809 -26.76 -12.99 -6.63
N LEU A 810 -27.59 -11.94 -6.90
CA LEU A 810 -28.94 -12.03 -7.47
C LEU A 810 -29.00 -11.44 -8.88
#